data_3a648391ad2115eb082a2a55351a70bd
#
_entry.id   3a648391ad2115eb082a2a55351a70bd
#
_cell.length_a   1.000
_cell.length_b   1.000
_cell.length_c   1.000
_cell.angle_alpha   90.00
_cell.angle_beta   90.00
_cell.angle_gamma   90.00
#
_symmetry.space_group_name_H-M   'P 1'
#
loop_
_entity.id
_entity.type
_entity.pdbx_description
1 polymer ?
#
loop_
_entity_poly.entity_id
_entity_poly.type
_entity_poly.pdbx_seq_one_letter_code
_entity_poly.pdbx_strand_id
1 'polypeptide(L)'
;MKCSVVKLLLTVIIPCSSLAQLQYPNTKKTDTIDNYHGTKVPDPYRWLEDDNSEETKAWVIAQNKATQQYLASIPYRQQVKRRLEELWNYPRYTSPFKEGDYYYYYKNDGLQNQSILYRQKGLKGVPEVFLDPNKLSEDGTASLAGLKFSLNGKYVAYSVSQSGSDWRVGYIIDVNTNTRLSDKLDWLKFTGFSWKGDEGFYYTRYPEPQTGEHLKGKNVLPQVYYHKVETPQSEDILVFEDKEHPQRFAGVGLTEDERFLLLSTSEGTSGGEIWYRDLKDSARTEFKLLIPGFKTEPRVVDNVGDKLLVVTNDGAANYKLVLVDPASPAAAHWKVIIPEKKEVLQSVSTGGGYLFAGYLKDASTKVYQYTYEGKLVREIKVPGIGTAEGFGGKKKDKEFFYMFTSFIYPPTIFRYDIETGKSELFRKSEAKFDPSLYETKQVFFKSKDGTKVPVFLNYRKGLKLDGNNPVLLYGYGGFNIPMTPGFSVSNAFFMEQGGIYAVVNLRGGSEYGEVWHKAGMLEKKQNVFDDFTGAAEYLIEEKYTSPAKMAIRGGSNGGLLVGAAMAQRPELFKVAIPQVGVMDMLRYHKFTIGYAWSVEFGSSEKKEQFDYLYKYSPLHNLKEGVQYPATIITTADHDDRVVPAHSFKFAARLQEVYKGENPVIIRIESKAGHGAGKPVTKQIEEAADIWSFTMYNLKMPFKDQSGNTQGKEKLKGF
;
A
#
# COMPACT_ATOMS: atom_id res chain seq x y z
N MET A 1 81.69 -27.40 -28.31
CA MET A 1 80.70 -26.28 -28.40
C MET A 1 79.49 -26.70 -27.58
N LYS A 2 79.32 -26.10 -26.38
CA LYS A 2 78.15 -26.34 -25.51
C LYS A 2 77.19 -25.19 -25.74
N CYS A 3 76.01 -25.52 -26.23
CA CYS A 3 74.88 -24.54 -26.39
C CYS A 3 74.06 -24.50 -25.15
N SER A 4 74.10 -23.37 -24.43
CA SER A 4 73.26 -23.14 -23.25
C SER A 4 71.89 -22.52 -23.67
N VAL A 5 70.82 -23.24 -23.38
CA VAL A 5 69.42 -22.74 -23.59
C VAL A 5 68.99 -21.99 -22.34
N VAL A 6 68.86 -20.68 -22.51
CA VAL A 6 68.24 -19.81 -21.46
C VAL A 6 66.69 -19.94 -21.56
N LYS A 7 66.03 -20.49 -20.52
CA LYS A 7 64.60 -20.48 -20.41
C LYS A 7 64.16 -19.13 -19.80
N LEU A 8 63.51 -18.32 -20.62
CA LEU A 8 62.83 -17.10 -20.18
C LEU A 8 61.49 -17.47 -19.52
N LEU A 9 61.38 -17.32 -18.20
CA LEU A 9 60.11 -17.41 -17.48
C LEU A 9 59.35 -16.09 -17.69
N LEU A 10 58.31 -16.11 -18.54
CA LEU A 10 57.31 -15.02 -18.57
C LEU A 10 56.41 -15.15 -17.35
N THR A 11 56.59 -14.29 -16.37
CA THR A 11 55.64 -14.11 -15.24
C THR A 11 54.44 -13.31 -15.77
N VAL A 12 53.34 -13.99 -16.06
CA VAL A 12 52.07 -13.35 -16.34
C VAL A 12 51.54 -12.76 -15.03
N ILE A 13 51.67 -11.48 -14.82
CA ILE A 13 51.00 -10.72 -13.77
C ILE A 13 49.53 -10.61 -14.22
N ILE A 14 48.66 -11.49 -13.70
CA ILE A 14 47.21 -11.33 -13.78
C ILE A 14 46.86 -10.19 -12.84
N PRO A 15 46.32 -9.06 -13.33
CA PRO A 15 45.84 -8.05 -12.43
C PRO A 15 44.64 -8.63 -11.66
N CYS A 16 44.85 -8.91 -10.39
CA CYS A 16 43.74 -9.16 -9.44
C CYS A 16 42.99 -7.83 -9.33
N SER A 17 41.96 -7.64 -10.14
CA SER A 17 41.01 -6.54 -9.94
C SER A 17 40.25 -6.84 -8.65
N SER A 18 40.83 -6.40 -7.54
CA SER A 18 40.07 -6.25 -6.30
C SER A 18 38.88 -5.36 -6.66
N LEU A 19 37.65 -5.88 -6.57
CA LEU A 19 36.47 -5.05 -6.54
C LEU A 19 36.70 -4.01 -5.45
N ALA A 20 36.80 -2.75 -5.82
CA ALA A 20 36.92 -1.68 -4.86
C ALA A 20 35.68 -1.78 -3.95
N GLN A 21 35.92 -2.03 -2.66
CA GLN A 21 34.85 -2.07 -1.66
C GLN A 21 34.02 -0.79 -1.81
N LEU A 22 32.69 -0.95 -1.87
CA LEU A 22 31.77 0.19 -2.02
C LEU A 22 32.04 1.21 -0.91
N GLN A 23 32.47 2.39 -1.30
CA GLN A 23 32.72 3.48 -0.34
C GLN A 23 31.42 4.23 -0.08
N TYR A 24 30.96 4.18 1.17
CA TYR A 24 29.82 4.96 1.63
C TYR A 24 30.24 6.38 1.98
N PRO A 25 29.36 7.37 1.75
CA PRO A 25 29.56 8.71 2.29
C PRO A 25 29.73 8.67 3.81
N ASN A 26 30.70 9.42 4.33
CA ASN A 26 30.86 9.54 5.78
C ASN A 26 29.67 10.30 6.37
N THR A 27 28.87 9.62 7.20
CA THR A 27 27.72 10.24 7.87
C THR A 27 28.14 10.79 9.22
N LYS A 28 27.97 12.10 9.43
CA LYS A 28 28.28 12.80 10.68
C LYS A 28 27.48 12.22 11.84
N LYS A 29 28.10 12.08 12.99
CA LYS A 29 27.46 11.69 14.24
C LYS A 29 27.36 12.90 15.19
N THR A 30 26.28 12.96 15.95
CA THR A 30 26.07 13.92 17.05
C THR A 30 25.92 13.18 18.37
N ASP A 31 26.13 13.87 19.47
CA ASP A 31 26.02 13.31 20.83
C ASP A 31 24.57 13.34 21.36
N THR A 32 23.59 13.27 20.45
CA THR A 32 22.17 13.30 20.80
C THR A 32 21.78 12.02 21.54
N ILE A 33 21.19 12.16 22.72
CA ILE A 33 20.73 11.05 23.55
C ILE A 33 19.33 11.37 24.06
N ASP A 34 18.37 10.49 23.82
CA ASP A 34 17.04 10.54 24.45
C ASP A 34 17.07 9.78 25.78
N ASN A 35 16.20 10.19 26.70
CA ASN A 35 15.97 9.46 27.95
C ASN A 35 14.54 8.97 27.98
N TYR A 36 14.36 7.67 27.77
CA TYR A 36 13.07 7.02 27.88
C TYR A 36 12.96 6.30 29.23
N HIS A 37 12.21 6.86 30.18
CA HIS A 37 11.94 6.23 31.48
C HIS A 37 13.21 5.82 32.25
N GLY A 38 14.27 6.60 32.14
CA GLY A 38 15.58 6.33 32.75
C GLY A 38 16.56 5.56 31.84
N THR A 39 16.11 5.04 30.69
CA THR A 39 16.97 4.40 29.71
C THR A 39 17.50 5.45 28.72
N LYS A 40 18.83 5.60 28.67
CA LYS A 40 19.51 6.48 27.71
C LYS A 40 19.64 5.78 26.36
N VAL A 41 19.06 6.36 25.32
CA VAL A 41 19.07 5.84 23.94
C VAL A 41 19.79 6.83 23.04
N PRO A 42 21.00 6.51 22.52
CA PRO A 42 21.70 7.35 21.56
C PRO A 42 20.95 7.44 20.21
N ASP A 43 20.92 8.65 19.67
CA ASP A 43 20.42 8.92 18.32
C ASP A 43 21.41 9.83 17.55
N PRO A 44 22.58 9.30 17.16
CA PRO A 44 23.64 10.09 16.56
C PRO A 44 23.29 10.66 15.19
N TYR A 45 22.24 10.18 14.58
CA TYR A 45 21.74 10.59 13.26
C TYR A 45 20.45 11.41 13.32
N ARG A 46 20.09 11.97 14.49
CA ARG A 46 18.91 12.81 14.70
C ARG A 46 18.81 13.96 13.71
N TRP A 47 19.93 14.52 13.30
CA TRP A 47 19.97 15.64 12.36
C TRP A 47 19.38 15.30 10.98
N LEU A 48 19.33 14.02 10.58
CA LEU A 48 18.66 13.54 9.36
C LEU A 48 17.12 13.63 9.43
N GLU A 49 16.54 14.00 10.57
CA GLU A 49 15.11 14.28 10.70
C GLU A 49 14.73 15.66 10.14
N ASP A 50 15.69 16.55 9.91
CA ASP A 50 15.48 17.82 9.23
C ASP A 50 15.80 17.70 7.74
N ASP A 51 14.78 17.26 6.97
CA ASP A 51 14.83 17.08 5.51
C ASP A 51 14.97 18.40 4.73
N ASN A 52 14.67 19.55 5.36
CA ASN A 52 14.84 20.88 4.79
C ASN A 52 16.28 21.41 4.91
N SER A 53 17.10 20.86 5.80
CA SER A 53 18.47 21.31 5.99
C SER A 53 19.37 21.02 4.79
N GLU A 54 20.27 21.95 4.48
CA GLU A 54 21.26 21.76 3.39
C GLU A 54 22.18 20.58 3.67
N GLU A 55 22.43 20.26 4.95
CA GLU A 55 23.26 19.13 5.36
C GLU A 55 22.59 17.80 5.00
N THR A 56 21.28 17.64 5.26
CA THR A 56 20.50 16.45 4.89
C THR A 56 20.38 16.33 3.38
N LYS A 57 20.13 17.41 2.66
CA LYS A 57 20.09 17.43 1.20
C LYS A 57 21.42 16.98 0.59
N ALA A 58 22.54 17.48 1.10
CA ALA A 58 23.86 17.06 0.65
C ALA A 58 24.14 15.58 0.91
N TRP A 59 23.70 15.06 2.07
CA TRP A 59 23.78 13.64 2.41
C TRP A 59 22.97 12.78 1.44
N VAL A 60 21.71 13.18 1.12
CA VAL A 60 20.84 12.51 0.15
C VAL A 60 21.50 12.40 -1.23
N ILE A 61 22.10 13.50 -1.71
CA ILE A 61 22.81 13.52 -3.00
C ILE A 61 23.98 12.55 -2.98
N ALA A 62 24.78 12.56 -1.90
CA ALA A 62 25.95 11.69 -1.76
C ALA A 62 25.55 10.19 -1.71
N GLN A 63 24.51 9.85 -0.96
CA GLN A 63 23.98 8.48 -0.86
C GLN A 63 23.43 7.98 -2.21
N ASN A 64 22.65 8.81 -2.90
CA ASN A 64 22.14 8.47 -4.23
C ASN A 64 23.28 8.27 -5.25
N LYS A 65 24.35 9.08 -5.18
CA LYS A 65 25.53 8.92 -6.03
C LYS A 65 26.18 7.55 -5.81
N ALA A 66 26.42 7.14 -4.56
CA ALA A 66 26.98 5.83 -4.24
C ALA A 66 26.05 4.68 -4.71
N THR A 67 24.75 4.83 -4.50
CA THR A 67 23.73 3.88 -4.98
C THR A 67 23.76 3.72 -6.50
N GLN A 68 23.76 4.82 -7.24
CA GLN A 68 23.79 4.79 -8.71
C GLN A 68 25.09 4.20 -9.25
N GLN A 69 26.23 4.49 -8.62
CA GLN A 69 27.51 3.87 -8.99
C GLN A 69 27.48 2.35 -8.84
N TYR A 70 26.92 1.84 -7.72
CA TYR A 70 26.77 0.41 -7.53
C TYR A 70 25.81 -0.22 -8.55
N LEU A 71 24.63 0.35 -8.73
CA LEU A 71 23.62 -0.16 -9.67
C LEU A 71 24.12 -0.14 -11.12
N ALA A 72 24.88 0.89 -11.52
CA ALA A 72 25.49 0.98 -12.84
C ALA A 72 26.55 -0.09 -13.10
N SER A 73 27.18 -0.65 -12.04
CA SER A 73 28.14 -1.74 -12.17
C SER A 73 27.51 -3.09 -12.49
N ILE A 74 26.19 -3.23 -12.32
CA ILE A 74 25.45 -4.47 -12.60
C ILE A 74 25.31 -4.67 -14.11
N PRO A 75 25.90 -5.73 -14.70
CA PRO A 75 26.10 -5.80 -16.15
C PRO A 75 24.81 -5.87 -16.97
N TYR A 76 23.69 -6.31 -16.38
CA TYR A 76 22.42 -6.53 -17.09
C TYR A 76 21.30 -5.56 -16.66
N ARG A 77 21.61 -4.50 -15.88
CA ARG A 77 20.58 -3.55 -15.40
C ARG A 77 19.76 -2.93 -16.54
N GLN A 78 20.41 -2.58 -17.66
CA GLN A 78 19.73 -2.01 -18.81
C GLN A 78 18.82 -3.03 -19.52
N GLN A 79 19.20 -4.30 -19.52
CA GLN A 79 18.35 -5.38 -20.06
C GLN A 79 17.12 -5.60 -19.17
N VAL A 80 17.30 -5.60 -17.86
CA VAL A 80 16.20 -5.65 -16.89
C VAL A 80 15.23 -4.51 -17.12
N LYS A 81 15.72 -3.27 -17.23
CA LYS A 81 14.88 -2.08 -17.48
C LYS A 81 14.09 -2.23 -18.78
N ARG A 82 14.75 -2.55 -19.89
CA ARG A 82 14.06 -2.74 -21.19
C ARG A 82 12.98 -3.82 -21.10
N ARG A 83 13.26 -4.96 -20.42
CA ARG A 83 12.28 -6.02 -20.29
C ARG A 83 11.08 -5.58 -19.46
N LEU A 84 11.28 -4.82 -18.42
CA LEU A 84 10.21 -4.22 -17.62
C LEU A 84 9.39 -3.23 -18.46
N GLU A 85 10.01 -2.35 -19.23
CA GLU A 85 9.31 -1.46 -20.17
C GLU A 85 8.42 -2.23 -21.16
N GLU A 86 8.91 -3.32 -21.74
CA GLU A 86 8.13 -4.19 -22.64
C GLU A 86 6.93 -4.83 -21.93
N LEU A 87 7.12 -5.29 -20.69
CA LEU A 87 6.06 -5.89 -19.88
C LEU A 87 5.03 -4.86 -19.42
N TRP A 88 5.45 -3.61 -19.17
CA TRP A 88 4.56 -2.51 -18.79
C TRP A 88 3.77 -1.94 -19.98
N ASN A 89 4.29 -2.11 -21.20
CA ASN A 89 3.76 -1.50 -22.40
C ASN A 89 2.56 -2.29 -22.94
N TYR A 90 1.42 -2.19 -22.26
CA TYR A 90 0.10 -2.67 -22.70
C TYR A 90 -1.02 -1.79 -22.13
N PRO A 91 -2.16 -1.69 -22.82
CA PRO A 91 -3.27 -0.88 -22.33
C PRO A 91 -3.86 -1.43 -21.04
N ARG A 92 -3.98 -0.59 -20.01
CA ARG A 92 -4.60 -0.90 -18.72
C ARG A 92 -5.87 -0.08 -18.57
N TYR A 93 -6.90 -0.72 -18.03
CA TYR A 93 -8.22 -0.12 -17.84
C TYR A 93 -8.74 -0.42 -16.44
N THR A 94 -9.49 0.52 -15.87
CA THR A 94 -10.34 0.23 -14.70
C THR A 94 -11.72 -0.24 -15.14
N SER A 95 -12.47 -0.84 -14.22
CA SER A 95 -13.89 -1.12 -14.41
C SER A 95 -14.63 0.19 -14.73
N PRO A 96 -15.50 0.20 -15.76
CA PRO A 96 -16.35 1.35 -16.04
C PRO A 96 -17.34 1.59 -14.91
N PHE A 97 -17.62 2.85 -14.60
CA PHE A 97 -18.72 3.26 -13.73
C PHE A 97 -19.64 4.24 -14.47
N LYS A 98 -20.91 4.25 -14.11
CA LYS A 98 -21.93 5.02 -14.83
C LYS A 98 -22.31 6.26 -14.04
N GLU A 99 -22.29 7.42 -14.72
CA GLU A 99 -22.88 8.68 -14.23
C GLU A 99 -23.70 9.32 -15.33
N GLY A 100 -25.00 9.50 -15.08
CA GLY A 100 -25.95 9.94 -16.09
C GLY A 100 -25.99 9.00 -17.29
N ASP A 101 -25.82 9.54 -18.49
CA ASP A 101 -25.77 8.81 -19.76
C ASP A 101 -24.38 8.28 -20.11
N TYR A 102 -23.36 8.62 -19.33
CA TYR A 102 -21.98 8.30 -19.64
C TYR A 102 -21.43 7.18 -18.77
N TYR A 103 -20.52 6.37 -19.37
CA TYR A 103 -19.62 5.48 -18.67
C TYR A 103 -18.24 6.12 -18.60
N TYR A 104 -17.66 6.14 -17.41
CA TYR A 104 -16.33 6.67 -17.14
C TYR A 104 -15.39 5.53 -16.80
N TYR A 105 -14.13 5.62 -17.23
CA TYR A 105 -13.08 4.66 -16.88
C TYR A 105 -11.70 5.30 -17.04
N TYR A 106 -10.77 4.87 -16.22
CA TYR A 106 -9.38 5.24 -16.42
C TYR A 106 -8.73 4.30 -17.44
N LYS A 107 -7.91 4.88 -18.31
CA LYS A 107 -7.09 4.17 -19.28
C LYS A 107 -5.67 4.69 -19.22
N ASN A 108 -4.69 3.76 -19.24
CA ASN A 108 -3.30 4.03 -19.50
C ASN A 108 -2.91 3.23 -20.74
N ASP A 109 -2.22 3.83 -21.69
CA ASP A 109 -1.81 3.14 -22.93
C ASP A 109 -0.62 2.17 -22.73
N GLY A 110 -0.02 2.20 -21.55
CA GLY A 110 1.09 1.34 -21.13
C GLY A 110 2.22 2.13 -20.48
N LEU A 111 2.72 3.16 -21.13
CA LEU A 111 3.88 3.93 -20.67
C LEU A 111 3.56 5.39 -20.28
N GLN A 112 2.33 5.83 -20.41
CA GLN A 112 1.91 7.13 -19.88
C GLN A 112 2.16 7.20 -18.38
N ASN A 113 2.67 8.33 -17.89
CA ASN A 113 2.98 8.51 -16.47
C ASN A 113 1.76 8.40 -15.57
N GLN A 114 0.61 8.96 -16.01
CA GLN A 114 -0.66 8.90 -15.29
C GLN A 114 -1.75 8.32 -16.20
N SER A 115 -2.72 7.63 -15.59
CA SER A 115 -3.90 7.15 -16.31
C SER A 115 -4.86 8.31 -16.60
N ILE A 116 -5.39 8.34 -17.80
CA ILE A 116 -6.35 9.36 -18.28
C ILE A 116 -7.77 8.89 -17.98
N LEU A 117 -8.61 9.78 -17.47
CA LEU A 117 -10.04 9.55 -17.31
C LEU A 117 -10.76 9.83 -18.63
N TYR A 118 -11.38 8.78 -19.18
CA TYR A 118 -12.23 8.82 -20.36
C TYR A 118 -13.70 8.77 -19.98
N ARG A 119 -14.56 9.31 -20.85
CA ARG A 119 -16.01 9.06 -20.82
C ARG A 119 -16.52 8.67 -22.21
N GLN A 120 -17.63 7.93 -22.24
CA GLN A 120 -18.32 7.58 -23.47
C GLN A 120 -19.83 7.47 -23.23
N LYS A 121 -20.65 7.90 -24.20
CA LYS A 121 -22.11 7.82 -24.10
C LYS A 121 -22.58 6.37 -24.33
N GLY A 122 -23.12 5.74 -23.28
CA GLY A 122 -23.41 4.30 -23.30
C GLY A 122 -22.14 3.45 -23.51
N LEU A 123 -22.29 2.13 -23.58
CA LEU A 123 -21.14 1.21 -23.71
C LEU A 123 -20.56 1.11 -25.13
N LYS A 124 -21.25 1.65 -26.14
CA LYS A 124 -20.85 1.60 -27.55
C LYS A 124 -20.47 2.98 -28.12
N GLY A 125 -20.56 4.03 -27.31
CA GLY A 125 -20.21 5.39 -27.71
C GLY A 125 -18.71 5.54 -28.02
N VAL A 126 -18.37 6.60 -28.74
CA VAL A 126 -16.95 6.95 -28.98
C VAL A 126 -16.35 7.50 -27.69
N PRO A 127 -15.23 6.93 -27.21
CA PRO A 127 -14.55 7.45 -26.04
C PRO A 127 -13.94 8.83 -26.28
N GLU A 128 -14.10 9.73 -25.34
CA GLU A 128 -13.45 11.04 -25.31
C GLU A 128 -12.68 11.24 -24.02
N VAL A 129 -11.61 12.02 -24.05
CA VAL A 129 -10.85 12.40 -22.86
C VAL A 129 -11.70 13.34 -22.02
N PHE A 130 -11.92 12.97 -20.76
CA PHE A 130 -12.61 13.81 -19.80
C PHE A 130 -11.64 14.59 -18.92
N LEU A 131 -10.62 13.91 -18.35
CA LEU A 131 -9.60 14.54 -17.53
C LEU A 131 -8.25 13.85 -17.72
N ASP A 132 -7.24 14.63 -18.11
CA ASP A 132 -5.88 14.14 -18.37
C ASP A 132 -4.89 14.67 -17.33
N PRO A 133 -4.49 13.86 -16.32
CA PRO A 133 -3.54 14.28 -15.29
C PRO A 133 -2.13 14.56 -15.83
N ASN A 134 -1.77 13.98 -16.97
CA ASN A 134 -0.45 14.24 -17.60
C ASN A 134 -0.27 15.70 -18.04
N LYS A 135 -1.37 16.47 -18.11
CA LYS A 135 -1.35 17.90 -18.44
C LYS A 135 -1.28 18.82 -17.20
N LEU A 136 -1.33 18.23 -15.98
CA LEU A 136 -1.34 19.01 -14.74
C LEU A 136 0.06 19.34 -14.22
N SER A 137 1.09 18.65 -14.69
CA SER A 137 2.50 18.96 -14.41
C SER A 137 3.38 18.52 -15.58
N GLU A 138 4.45 19.26 -15.85
CA GLU A 138 5.40 18.97 -16.94
C GLU A 138 6.15 17.64 -16.74
N ASP A 139 6.45 17.30 -15.48
CA ASP A 139 7.22 16.10 -15.10
C ASP A 139 6.34 14.87 -14.78
N GLY A 140 4.99 15.00 -14.95
CA GLY A 140 4.04 13.93 -14.70
C GLY A 140 3.90 13.52 -13.23
N THR A 141 4.36 14.34 -12.28
CA THR A 141 4.28 14.08 -10.84
C THR A 141 2.95 14.48 -10.21
N ALA A 142 2.11 15.23 -10.92
CA ALA A 142 0.73 15.50 -10.53
C ALA A 142 -0.16 14.28 -10.83
N SER A 143 -0.95 13.84 -9.86
CA SER A 143 -1.85 12.69 -9.99
C SER A 143 -3.23 12.98 -9.44
N LEU A 144 -4.26 12.33 -10.01
CA LEU A 144 -5.61 12.36 -9.44
C LEU A 144 -5.65 11.48 -8.18
N ALA A 145 -6.18 12.06 -7.10
CA ALA A 145 -6.22 11.40 -5.79
C ALA A 145 -7.64 11.16 -5.26
N GLY A 146 -8.66 11.69 -5.91
CA GLY A 146 -10.07 11.50 -5.60
C GLY A 146 -10.94 12.10 -6.69
N LEU A 147 -12.15 11.54 -6.87
CA LEU A 147 -13.13 12.03 -7.83
C LEU A 147 -14.53 11.63 -7.37
N LYS A 148 -15.47 12.58 -7.38
CA LYS A 148 -16.87 12.31 -7.02
C LYS A 148 -17.81 13.23 -7.80
N PHE A 149 -18.80 12.63 -8.46
CA PHE A 149 -19.87 13.35 -9.17
C PHE A 149 -20.94 13.85 -8.19
N SER A 150 -21.56 14.98 -8.52
CA SER A 150 -22.76 15.46 -7.87
C SER A 150 -23.96 14.55 -8.18
N LEU A 151 -25.06 14.66 -7.42
CA LEU A 151 -26.19 13.72 -7.50
C LEU A 151 -26.74 13.54 -8.91
N ASN A 152 -26.95 14.67 -9.63
CA ASN A 152 -27.49 14.65 -11.00
C ASN A 152 -26.39 14.62 -12.07
N GLY A 153 -25.09 14.52 -11.67
CA GLY A 153 -23.97 14.45 -12.60
C GLY A 153 -23.65 15.78 -13.30
N LYS A 154 -24.13 16.92 -12.77
CA LYS A 154 -23.85 18.25 -13.32
C LYS A 154 -22.39 18.64 -13.08
N TYR A 155 -21.86 18.35 -11.91
CA TYR A 155 -20.51 18.66 -11.49
C TYR A 155 -19.74 17.42 -11.08
N VAL A 156 -18.42 17.54 -11.14
CA VAL A 156 -17.50 16.57 -10.52
C VAL A 156 -16.45 17.31 -9.70
N ALA A 157 -16.34 16.99 -8.43
CA ALA A 157 -15.23 17.41 -7.60
C ALA A 157 -14.09 16.38 -7.71
N TYR A 158 -12.86 16.87 -7.88
CA TYR A 158 -11.67 16.02 -7.93
C TYR A 158 -10.52 16.65 -7.16
N SER A 159 -9.59 15.82 -6.70
CA SER A 159 -8.39 16.30 -6.01
C SER A 159 -7.12 15.85 -6.72
N VAL A 160 -6.09 16.70 -6.62
CA VAL A 160 -4.77 16.49 -7.21
C VAL A 160 -3.73 16.44 -6.11
N SER A 161 -2.90 15.38 -6.12
CA SER A 161 -1.69 15.26 -5.33
C SER A 161 -0.49 15.69 -6.16
N GLN A 162 0.43 16.43 -5.56
CA GLN A 162 1.71 16.79 -6.17
C GLN A 162 2.84 15.94 -5.57
N SER A 163 3.72 15.44 -6.43
CA SER A 163 4.90 14.65 -6.03
C SER A 163 4.59 13.47 -5.09
N GLY A 164 3.36 12.92 -5.17
CA GLY A 164 2.93 11.79 -4.35
C GLY A 164 2.71 12.08 -2.87
N SER A 165 2.73 13.36 -2.43
CA SER A 165 2.36 13.76 -1.07
C SER A 165 0.91 13.39 -0.77
N ASP A 166 0.58 13.15 0.49
CA ASP A 166 -0.80 12.96 0.95
C ASP A 166 -1.60 14.27 0.93
N TRP A 167 -0.93 15.44 0.87
CA TRP A 167 -1.59 16.71 0.67
C TRP A 167 -2.18 16.84 -0.73
N ARG A 168 -3.38 17.41 -0.81
CA ARG A 168 -4.15 17.53 -2.06
C ARG A 168 -4.77 18.89 -2.19
N VAL A 169 -4.99 19.28 -3.44
CA VAL A 169 -5.79 20.46 -3.80
C VAL A 169 -7.05 19.99 -4.53
N GLY A 170 -8.21 20.48 -4.13
CA GLY A 170 -9.51 20.17 -4.72
C GLY A 170 -9.91 21.15 -5.81
N TYR A 171 -10.64 20.66 -6.82
CA TYR A 171 -11.17 21.42 -7.96
C TYR A 171 -12.53 20.88 -8.37
N ILE A 172 -13.29 21.69 -9.11
CA ILE A 172 -14.60 21.31 -9.67
C ILE A 172 -14.59 21.45 -11.18
N ILE A 173 -15.23 20.51 -11.89
CA ILE A 173 -15.51 20.57 -13.33
C ILE A 173 -17.03 20.59 -13.55
N ASP A 174 -17.51 21.48 -14.41
CA ASP A 174 -18.84 21.36 -15.05
C ASP A 174 -18.77 20.24 -16.08
N VAL A 175 -19.56 19.18 -15.86
CA VAL A 175 -19.51 17.95 -16.66
C VAL A 175 -20.00 18.17 -18.09
N ASN A 176 -20.95 19.08 -18.30
CA ASN A 176 -21.56 19.33 -19.62
C ASN A 176 -20.59 20.06 -20.54
N THR A 177 -19.93 21.09 -20.02
CA THR A 177 -18.96 21.90 -20.78
C THR A 177 -17.54 21.34 -20.74
N ASN A 178 -17.28 20.41 -19.82
CA ASN A 178 -15.94 19.91 -19.50
C ASN A 178 -14.96 21.03 -19.11
N THR A 179 -15.46 22.05 -18.40
CA THR A 179 -14.70 23.24 -18.01
C THR A 179 -14.47 23.23 -16.50
N ARG A 180 -13.21 23.44 -16.06
CA ARG A 180 -12.88 23.64 -14.66
C ARG A 180 -13.43 24.98 -14.18
N LEU A 181 -14.14 24.97 -13.05
CA LEU A 181 -14.63 26.16 -12.38
C LEU A 181 -13.48 26.88 -11.62
N SER A 182 -13.79 28.03 -11.04
CA SER A 182 -12.83 28.82 -10.26
C SER A 182 -12.52 28.25 -8.89
N ASP A 183 -13.33 27.32 -8.40
CA ASP A 183 -13.23 26.69 -7.10
C ASP A 183 -11.87 26.02 -6.91
N LYS A 184 -11.20 26.33 -5.80
CA LYS A 184 -9.94 25.77 -5.38
C LYS A 184 -9.95 25.54 -3.89
N LEU A 185 -9.73 24.29 -3.46
CA LEU A 185 -9.74 23.87 -2.07
C LEU A 185 -8.35 23.38 -1.65
N ASP A 186 -7.73 24.10 -0.75
CA ASP A 186 -6.40 23.79 -0.25
C ASP A 186 -6.46 22.98 1.07
N TRP A 187 -5.34 22.39 1.44
CA TRP A 187 -5.11 21.65 2.71
C TRP A 187 -5.98 20.41 2.91
N LEU A 188 -6.29 19.71 1.80
CA LEU A 188 -7.00 18.45 1.83
C LEU A 188 -6.02 17.31 2.15
N LYS A 189 -6.40 16.43 3.08
CA LYS A 189 -5.65 15.22 3.38
C LYS A 189 -6.61 14.15 3.93
N PHE A 190 -6.52 12.91 3.44
CA PHE A 190 -7.36 11.77 3.84
C PHE A 190 -8.87 12.05 3.75
N THR A 191 -9.31 12.78 2.74
CA THR A 191 -10.70 13.18 2.53
C THR A 191 -11.20 12.83 1.14
N GLY A 192 -12.53 12.70 1.01
CA GLY A 192 -13.27 12.70 -0.23
C GLY A 192 -14.26 13.84 -0.27
N PHE A 193 -15.14 13.83 -1.27
CA PHE A 193 -16.20 14.82 -1.46
C PHE A 193 -17.56 14.13 -1.32
N SER A 194 -18.44 14.65 -0.45
CA SER A 194 -19.79 14.13 -0.22
C SER A 194 -20.81 15.16 -0.66
N TRP A 195 -21.25 15.03 -1.91
CA TRP A 195 -22.15 15.97 -2.56
C TRP A 195 -23.53 16.00 -1.91
N LYS A 196 -24.11 17.20 -1.81
CA LYS A 196 -25.51 17.43 -1.52
C LYS A 196 -26.16 18.09 -2.72
N GLY A 197 -26.95 17.32 -3.47
CA GLY A 197 -27.50 17.74 -4.76
C GLY A 197 -26.38 18.11 -5.74
N ASP A 198 -26.60 19.25 -6.43
CA ASP A 198 -25.61 19.91 -7.28
C ASP A 198 -25.16 21.25 -6.69
N GLU A 199 -25.56 21.57 -5.45
CA GLU A 199 -25.31 22.87 -4.84
C GLU A 199 -23.93 22.98 -4.19
N GLY A 200 -23.44 21.86 -3.62
CA GLY A 200 -22.19 21.84 -2.89
C GLY A 200 -21.90 20.46 -2.28
N PHE A 201 -20.86 20.37 -1.50
CA PHE A 201 -20.44 19.11 -0.87
C PHE A 201 -19.75 19.32 0.46
N TYR A 202 -19.80 18.27 1.29
CA TYR A 202 -19.03 18.18 2.53
C TYR A 202 -17.66 17.58 2.25
N TYR A 203 -16.63 18.07 2.97
CA TYR A 203 -15.26 17.57 2.87
C TYR A 203 -14.51 17.83 4.18
N THR A 204 -13.37 17.18 4.37
CA THR A 204 -12.48 17.42 5.51
C THR A 204 -11.19 18.07 5.05
N ARG A 205 -10.72 19.08 5.78
CA ARG A 205 -9.40 19.67 5.60
C ARG A 205 -8.68 19.84 6.94
N TYR A 206 -7.41 20.11 6.89
CA TYR A 206 -6.59 20.49 8.03
C TYR A 206 -6.29 21.99 8.03
N PRO A 207 -5.97 22.58 9.18
CA PRO A 207 -5.37 23.92 9.22
C PRO A 207 -4.10 23.95 8.36
N GLU A 208 -3.80 25.12 7.80
CA GLU A 208 -2.56 25.32 7.06
C GLU A 208 -1.34 25.00 7.95
N PRO A 209 -0.42 24.10 7.50
CA PRO A 209 0.80 23.81 8.24
C PRO A 209 1.71 25.03 8.33
N GLN A 210 2.50 25.12 9.39
CA GLN A 210 3.54 26.15 9.49
C GLN A 210 4.54 26.01 8.34
N THR A 211 5.14 27.15 7.94
CA THR A 211 6.16 27.15 6.89
C THR A 211 7.31 26.19 7.22
N GLY A 212 7.63 25.30 6.27
CA GLY A 212 8.65 24.27 6.43
C GLY A 212 8.19 22.98 7.15
N GLU A 213 6.95 22.93 7.65
CA GLU A 213 6.42 21.76 8.36
C GLU A 213 5.49 20.88 7.52
N HIS A 214 5.26 21.20 6.23
CA HIS A 214 4.30 20.51 5.36
C HIS A 214 4.48 19.00 5.30
N LEU A 215 5.72 18.51 5.26
CA LEU A 215 6.02 17.10 5.07
C LEU A 215 6.36 16.35 6.36
N LYS A 216 6.63 17.05 7.46
CA LYS A 216 7.05 16.43 8.74
C LYS A 216 6.22 16.84 9.96
N GLY A 217 5.56 18.01 9.93
CA GLY A 217 4.74 18.51 11.03
C GLY A 217 3.51 17.64 11.30
N LYS A 218 3.10 17.55 12.57
CA LYS A 218 1.89 16.80 12.96
C LYS A 218 0.64 17.36 12.30
N ASN A 219 -0.14 16.49 11.71
CA ASN A 219 -1.44 16.84 11.12
C ASN A 219 -2.52 16.67 12.20
N VAL A 220 -2.96 17.77 12.78
CA VAL A 220 -3.94 17.78 13.88
C VAL A 220 -5.14 18.68 13.54
N LEU A 221 -6.24 18.47 14.27
CA LEU A 221 -7.47 19.24 14.16
C LEU A 221 -8.09 19.17 12.74
N PRO A 222 -8.44 17.97 12.24
CA PRO A 222 -9.23 17.89 11.02
C PRO A 222 -10.59 18.54 11.20
N GLN A 223 -10.99 19.34 10.22
CA GLN A 223 -12.21 20.15 10.25
C GLN A 223 -13.10 19.76 9.09
N VAL A 224 -14.38 19.51 9.34
CA VAL A 224 -15.38 19.23 8.30
C VAL A 224 -16.03 20.56 7.88
N TYR A 225 -16.03 20.80 6.59
CA TYR A 225 -16.66 21.99 5.97
C TYR A 225 -17.71 21.58 4.95
N TYR A 226 -18.63 22.49 4.69
CA TYR A 226 -19.52 22.49 3.53
C TYR A 226 -19.08 23.59 2.56
N HIS A 227 -18.72 23.18 1.35
CA HIS A 227 -18.38 24.08 0.24
C HIS A 227 -19.55 24.22 -0.70
N LYS A 228 -19.90 25.45 -1.05
CA LYS A 228 -20.90 25.78 -2.07
C LYS A 228 -20.19 26.02 -3.41
N VAL A 229 -20.67 25.40 -4.47
CA VAL A 229 -20.08 25.56 -5.83
C VAL A 229 -20.04 27.01 -6.25
N GLU A 230 -18.99 27.44 -6.92
CA GLU A 230 -18.72 28.81 -7.40
C GLU A 230 -18.57 29.85 -6.27
N THR A 231 -18.12 29.41 -5.07
CA THR A 231 -17.73 30.33 -3.99
C THR A 231 -16.26 30.10 -3.59
N PRO A 232 -15.58 31.13 -3.06
CA PRO A 232 -14.22 30.94 -2.55
C PRO A 232 -14.22 30.07 -1.28
N GLN A 233 -13.17 29.28 -1.05
CA GLN A 233 -13.00 28.41 0.12
C GLN A 233 -13.10 29.17 1.47
N SER A 234 -12.81 30.47 1.48
CA SER A 234 -12.93 31.33 2.67
C SER A 234 -14.39 31.52 3.16
N GLU A 235 -15.37 31.23 2.29
CA GLU A 235 -16.81 31.30 2.60
C GLU A 235 -17.38 29.94 3.04
N ASP A 236 -16.55 28.89 3.11
CA ASP A 236 -17.00 27.56 3.50
C ASP A 236 -17.53 27.53 4.93
N ILE A 237 -18.61 26.81 5.11
CA ILE A 237 -19.30 26.70 6.39
C ILE A 237 -18.64 25.58 7.21
N LEU A 238 -18.09 25.91 8.39
CA LEU A 238 -17.60 24.90 9.34
C LEU A 238 -18.79 24.09 9.87
N VAL A 239 -18.73 22.76 9.71
CA VAL A 239 -19.77 21.81 10.09
C VAL A 239 -19.40 21.04 11.35
N PHE A 240 -18.12 20.72 11.51
CA PHE A 240 -17.62 20.00 12.69
C PHE A 240 -16.12 20.24 12.91
N GLU A 241 -15.73 20.39 14.17
CA GLU A 241 -14.34 20.31 14.66
C GLU A 241 -14.34 19.78 16.09
N ASP A 242 -13.26 19.09 16.50
CA ASP A 242 -13.05 18.60 17.88
C ASP A 242 -11.77 19.20 18.46
N LYS A 243 -11.90 20.36 19.12
CA LYS A 243 -10.79 21.07 19.77
C LYS A 243 -10.28 20.38 21.04
N GLU A 244 -11.13 19.58 21.67
CA GLU A 244 -10.77 18.84 22.89
C GLU A 244 -9.89 17.65 22.56
N HIS A 245 -10.08 17.06 21.36
CA HIS A 245 -9.32 15.89 20.89
C HIS A 245 -8.74 16.15 19.49
N PRO A 246 -7.77 17.06 19.34
CA PRO A 246 -7.27 17.53 18.03
C PRO A 246 -6.57 16.45 17.20
N GLN A 247 -6.27 15.29 17.78
CA GLN A 247 -5.67 14.15 17.08
C GLN A 247 -6.70 13.13 16.58
N ARG A 248 -7.99 13.30 16.87
CA ARG A 248 -9.03 12.45 16.29
C ARG A 248 -9.24 12.76 14.83
N PHE A 249 -9.34 11.72 14.02
CA PHE A 249 -9.76 11.87 12.63
C PHE A 249 -11.26 12.14 12.57
N ALA A 250 -11.66 12.88 11.54
CA ALA A 250 -13.05 13.14 11.21
C ALA A 250 -13.27 12.88 9.72
N GLY A 251 -14.21 12.01 9.40
CA GLY A 251 -14.66 11.73 8.04
C GLY A 251 -16.14 12.03 7.88
N VAL A 252 -16.57 12.48 6.72
CA VAL A 252 -17.96 12.84 6.44
C VAL A 252 -18.49 12.11 5.21
N GLY A 253 -19.75 11.68 5.26
CA GLY A 253 -20.43 10.99 4.16
C GLY A 253 -21.93 11.27 4.14
N LEU A 254 -22.59 11.00 3.03
CA LEU A 254 -24.04 11.02 2.87
C LEU A 254 -24.55 9.66 2.42
N THR A 255 -25.77 9.30 2.85
CA THR A 255 -26.50 8.17 2.27
C THR A 255 -26.86 8.45 0.82
N GLU A 256 -27.15 7.41 0.00
CA GLU A 256 -27.44 7.58 -1.43
C GLU A 256 -28.62 8.53 -1.71
N ASP A 257 -29.62 8.52 -0.83
CA ASP A 257 -30.78 9.42 -0.91
C ASP A 257 -30.55 10.81 -0.27
N GLU A 258 -29.32 11.09 0.16
CA GLU A 258 -28.87 12.32 0.82
C GLU A 258 -29.65 12.69 2.11
N ARG A 259 -30.33 11.73 2.70
CA ARG A 259 -31.11 11.95 3.91
C ARG A 259 -30.23 12.10 5.15
N PHE A 260 -29.26 11.20 5.33
CA PHE A 260 -28.41 11.21 6.50
C PHE A 260 -27.03 11.72 6.20
N LEU A 261 -26.64 12.81 6.85
CA LEU A 261 -25.26 13.24 6.94
C LEU A 261 -24.59 12.47 8.08
N LEU A 262 -23.56 11.72 7.73
CA LEU A 262 -22.82 10.83 8.61
C LEU A 262 -21.46 11.45 8.94
N LEU A 263 -21.08 11.43 10.21
CA LEU A 263 -19.75 11.80 10.67
C LEU A 263 -19.14 10.57 11.34
N SER A 264 -17.95 10.17 10.90
CA SER A 264 -17.14 9.15 11.54
C SER A 264 -15.96 9.78 12.26
N THR A 265 -15.70 9.40 13.50
CA THR A 265 -14.53 9.84 14.26
C THR A 265 -13.70 8.63 14.70
N SER A 266 -12.38 8.76 14.73
CA SER A 266 -11.46 7.72 15.21
C SER A 266 -10.24 8.32 15.91
N GLU A 267 -9.71 7.60 16.92
CA GLU A 267 -8.50 8.01 17.64
C GLU A 267 -7.20 7.52 16.98
N GLY A 268 -7.34 6.66 15.97
CA GLY A 268 -6.20 6.08 15.28
C GLY A 268 -6.66 5.30 14.04
N THR A 269 -5.88 4.29 13.68
CA THR A 269 -6.10 3.48 12.48
C THR A 269 -7.08 2.33 12.65
N SER A 270 -7.61 2.12 13.85
CA SER A 270 -8.66 1.13 14.14
C SER A 270 -9.58 1.65 15.25
N GLY A 271 -10.84 1.20 15.19
CA GLY A 271 -11.91 1.66 16.09
C GLY A 271 -12.47 3.03 15.73
N GLY A 272 -13.78 3.19 15.89
CA GLY A 272 -14.41 4.48 15.56
C GLY A 272 -15.85 4.60 16.06
N GLU A 273 -16.31 5.84 16.12
CA GLU A 273 -17.68 6.23 16.42
C GLU A 273 -18.40 6.68 15.15
N ILE A 274 -19.70 6.49 15.14
CA ILE A 274 -20.57 7.03 14.10
C ILE A 274 -21.56 8.01 14.71
N TRP A 275 -21.61 9.19 14.11
CA TRP A 275 -22.56 10.23 14.38
C TRP A 275 -23.42 10.47 13.15
N TYR A 276 -24.64 10.97 13.33
CA TYR A 276 -25.55 11.27 12.23
C TYR A 276 -26.33 12.55 12.44
N ARG A 277 -26.76 13.13 11.32
CA ARG A 277 -27.73 14.22 11.25
C ARG A 277 -28.78 13.86 10.19
N ASP A 278 -30.06 13.86 10.54
CA ASP A 278 -31.16 13.66 9.58
C ASP A 278 -31.46 15.00 8.90
N LEU A 279 -31.15 15.12 7.62
CA LEU A 279 -31.30 16.36 6.85
C LEU A 279 -32.76 16.67 6.48
N LYS A 280 -33.71 15.77 6.74
CA LYS A 280 -35.14 16.07 6.68
C LYS A 280 -35.59 16.97 7.83
N ASP A 281 -34.90 16.94 8.96
CA ASP A 281 -35.15 17.79 10.11
C ASP A 281 -34.25 19.05 10.02
N SER A 282 -34.68 20.03 9.23
CA SER A 282 -33.94 21.27 9.03
C SER A 282 -33.76 22.13 10.29
N ALA A 283 -34.57 21.91 11.32
CA ALA A 283 -34.45 22.62 12.60
C ALA A 283 -33.26 22.10 13.45
N ARG A 284 -32.74 20.92 13.15
CA ARG A 284 -31.63 20.31 13.89
C ARG A 284 -30.35 20.39 13.11
N THR A 285 -29.40 21.15 13.61
CA THR A 285 -28.07 21.32 12.99
C THR A 285 -26.97 20.48 13.65
N GLU A 286 -27.25 19.86 14.81
CA GLU A 286 -26.24 19.11 15.56
C GLU A 286 -26.20 17.62 15.18
N PHE A 287 -25.01 17.03 15.26
CA PHE A 287 -24.83 15.60 15.14
C PHE A 287 -25.29 14.87 16.41
N LYS A 288 -25.91 13.71 16.21
CA LYS A 288 -26.26 12.78 17.27
C LYS A 288 -25.37 11.54 17.18
N LEU A 289 -24.93 11.07 18.35
CA LEU A 289 -24.15 9.83 18.42
C LEU A 289 -25.07 8.63 18.11
N LEU A 290 -24.65 7.84 17.09
CA LEU A 290 -25.33 6.61 16.69
C LEU A 290 -24.66 5.37 17.28
N ILE A 291 -23.34 5.27 17.14
CA ILE A 291 -22.56 4.15 17.65
C ILE A 291 -21.38 4.71 18.43
N PRO A 292 -21.35 4.52 19.75
CA PRO A 292 -20.33 5.09 20.62
C PRO A 292 -19.07 4.24 20.73
N GLY A 293 -17.97 4.90 21.02
CA GLY A 293 -16.71 4.31 21.47
C GLY A 293 -15.79 3.83 20.36
N PHE A 294 -14.51 3.61 20.69
CA PHE A 294 -13.44 3.31 19.74
C PHE A 294 -12.97 1.85 19.81
N LYS A 295 -13.81 0.94 20.34
CA LYS A 295 -13.46 -0.50 20.47
C LYS A 295 -13.89 -1.34 19.28
N THR A 296 -14.83 -0.84 18.48
CA THR A 296 -15.40 -1.50 17.30
C THR A 296 -15.16 -0.68 16.05
N GLU A 297 -15.33 -1.29 14.90
CA GLU A 297 -15.12 -0.67 13.58
C GLU A 297 -16.44 -0.58 12.81
N PRO A 298 -17.37 0.29 13.20
CA PRO A 298 -18.62 0.45 12.48
C PRO A 298 -18.43 1.20 11.17
N ARG A 299 -19.09 0.72 10.11
CA ARG A 299 -19.11 1.37 8.80
C ARG A 299 -20.54 1.40 8.27
N VAL A 300 -21.09 2.59 8.10
CA VAL A 300 -22.41 2.74 7.48
C VAL A 300 -22.30 2.44 5.99
N VAL A 301 -23.15 1.54 5.51
CA VAL A 301 -23.23 1.17 4.09
C VAL A 301 -24.17 2.12 3.36
N ASP A 302 -25.38 2.27 3.87
CA ASP A 302 -26.43 3.15 3.34
C ASP A 302 -27.64 3.12 4.30
N ASN A 303 -28.78 3.73 3.91
CA ASN A 303 -30.02 3.65 4.64
C ASN A 303 -31.09 2.81 3.94
N VAL A 304 -32.03 2.30 4.76
CA VAL A 304 -33.28 1.68 4.33
C VAL A 304 -34.42 2.42 5.02
N GLY A 305 -35.05 3.36 4.33
CA GLY A 305 -36.01 4.28 4.93
C GLY A 305 -35.37 5.08 6.06
N ASP A 306 -35.90 4.93 7.28
CA ASP A 306 -35.44 5.67 8.47
C ASP A 306 -34.26 4.99 9.21
N LYS A 307 -33.79 3.85 8.74
CA LYS A 307 -32.77 3.02 9.43
C LYS A 307 -31.49 2.93 8.62
N LEU A 308 -30.38 2.72 9.31
CA LEU A 308 -29.04 2.66 8.74
C LEU A 308 -28.52 1.22 8.70
N LEU A 309 -28.00 0.81 7.55
CA LEU A 309 -27.26 -0.44 7.39
C LEU A 309 -25.81 -0.23 7.83
N VAL A 310 -25.36 -1.02 8.80
CA VAL A 310 -24.04 -0.89 9.40
C VAL A 310 -23.32 -2.23 9.42
N VAL A 311 -22.12 -2.27 8.84
CA VAL A 311 -21.16 -3.36 9.05
C VAL A 311 -20.41 -3.08 10.35
N THR A 312 -20.32 -4.07 11.24
CA THR A 312 -19.63 -3.92 12.53
C THR A 312 -19.03 -5.23 13.01
N ASN A 313 -17.95 -5.12 13.79
CA ASN A 313 -17.35 -6.25 14.53
C ASN A 313 -17.83 -6.33 15.99
N ASP A 314 -18.84 -5.56 16.39
CA ASP A 314 -19.42 -5.63 17.74
C ASP A 314 -20.07 -6.99 18.00
N GLY A 315 -19.47 -7.79 18.91
CA GLY A 315 -19.87 -9.16 19.17
C GLY A 315 -19.76 -10.10 17.95
N ALA A 316 -18.89 -9.78 16.96
CA ALA A 316 -18.71 -10.51 15.71
C ALA A 316 -17.30 -10.27 15.15
N ALA A 317 -16.32 -11.07 15.58
CA ALA A 317 -14.92 -10.89 15.22
C ALA A 317 -14.65 -10.90 13.70
N ASN A 318 -15.50 -11.59 12.93
CA ASN A 318 -15.45 -11.64 11.47
C ASN A 318 -16.47 -10.73 10.79
N TYR A 319 -17.01 -9.76 11.53
CA TYR A 319 -18.02 -8.78 11.10
C TYR A 319 -19.40 -9.36 10.77
N LYS A 320 -20.40 -8.53 10.92
CA LYS A 320 -21.81 -8.75 10.57
C LYS A 320 -22.41 -7.49 9.98
N LEU A 321 -23.53 -7.60 9.25
CA LEU A 321 -24.34 -6.48 8.82
C LEU A 321 -25.59 -6.38 9.71
N VAL A 322 -25.83 -5.20 10.27
CA VAL A 322 -27.00 -4.90 11.10
C VAL A 322 -27.77 -3.71 10.53
N LEU A 323 -29.06 -3.65 10.86
CA LEU A 323 -29.92 -2.50 10.62
C LEU A 323 -30.14 -1.79 11.96
N VAL A 324 -29.70 -0.54 12.04
CA VAL A 324 -29.74 0.31 13.22
C VAL A 324 -30.85 1.35 13.06
N ASP A 325 -31.74 1.45 14.07
CA ASP A 325 -32.73 2.50 14.13
C ASP A 325 -32.16 3.70 14.88
N PRO A 326 -32.00 4.89 14.24
CA PRO A 326 -31.46 6.07 14.90
C PRO A 326 -32.32 6.57 16.07
N ALA A 327 -33.59 6.21 16.13
CA ALA A 327 -34.48 6.52 17.28
C ALA A 327 -34.22 5.59 18.48
N SER A 328 -33.58 4.43 18.25
CA SER A 328 -33.27 3.43 19.29
C SER A 328 -31.90 2.78 19.01
N PRO A 329 -30.79 3.53 19.12
CA PRO A 329 -29.49 3.13 18.57
C PRO A 329 -28.73 2.08 19.39
N ALA A 330 -29.24 1.71 20.59
CA ALA A 330 -28.56 0.73 21.45
C ALA A 330 -28.39 -0.63 20.75
N ALA A 331 -27.21 -1.25 20.92
CA ALA A 331 -26.84 -2.50 20.25
C ALA A 331 -27.85 -3.66 20.48
N ALA A 332 -28.54 -3.67 21.65
CA ALA A 332 -29.60 -4.64 21.95
C ALA A 332 -30.83 -4.55 21.01
N HIS A 333 -31.00 -3.44 20.30
CA HIS A 333 -32.11 -3.21 19.36
C HIS A 333 -31.72 -3.40 17.89
N TRP A 334 -30.48 -3.71 17.62
CA TRP A 334 -30.02 -3.91 16.23
C TRP A 334 -30.63 -5.17 15.63
N LYS A 335 -31.19 -5.03 14.42
CA LYS A 335 -31.64 -6.18 13.66
C LYS A 335 -30.48 -6.71 12.81
N VAL A 336 -30.06 -7.96 13.06
CA VAL A 336 -29.05 -8.62 12.25
C VAL A 336 -29.65 -8.92 10.86
N ILE A 337 -29.01 -8.42 9.81
CA ILE A 337 -29.36 -8.64 8.41
C ILE A 337 -28.50 -9.75 7.81
N ILE A 338 -27.16 -9.66 7.96
CA ILE A 338 -26.24 -10.74 7.56
C ILE A 338 -25.45 -11.11 8.82
N PRO A 339 -25.63 -12.32 9.35
CA PRO A 339 -24.92 -12.76 10.54
C PRO A 339 -23.44 -13.01 10.24
N GLU A 340 -22.62 -12.99 11.29
CA GLU A 340 -21.22 -13.40 11.23
C GLU A 340 -21.08 -14.81 10.66
N LYS A 341 -20.04 -15.02 9.86
CA LYS A 341 -19.62 -16.33 9.33
C LYS A 341 -18.20 -16.65 9.76
N LYS A 342 -17.75 -17.86 9.43
CA LYS A 342 -16.35 -18.27 9.63
C LYS A 342 -15.41 -17.40 8.77
N GLU A 343 -15.84 -17.07 7.56
CA GLU A 343 -15.12 -16.18 6.65
C GLU A 343 -15.36 -14.72 7.07
N VAL A 344 -14.35 -13.88 6.85
CA VAL A 344 -14.38 -12.47 7.22
C VAL A 344 -15.21 -11.66 6.25
N LEU A 345 -16.22 -10.94 6.72
CA LEU A 345 -16.99 -9.99 5.92
C LEU A 345 -16.17 -8.72 5.68
N GLN A 346 -15.54 -8.62 4.52
CA GLN A 346 -14.68 -7.49 4.15
C GLN A 346 -15.47 -6.26 3.69
N SER A 347 -16.52 -6.48 2.94
CA SER A 347 -17.31 -5.40 2.34
C SER A 347 -18.78 -5.77 2.22
N VAL A 348 -19.63 -4.76 2.33
CA VAL A 348 -21.03 -4.80 1.89
C VAL A 348 -21.27 -3.54 1.06
N SER A 349 -21.90 -3.71 -0.10
CA SER A 349 -22.34 -2.61 -0.96
C SER A 349 -23.78 -2.82 -1.41
N THR A 350 -24.44 -1.74 -1.80
CA THR A 350 -25.78 -1.74 -2.39
C THR A 350 -25.69 -1.76 -3.92
N GLY A 351 -26.75 -2.14 -4.60
CA GLY A 351 -26.89 -2.03 -6.06
C GLY A 351 -28.14 -2.74 -6.57
N GLY A 352 -28.91 -2.07 -7.42
CA GLY A 352 -30.10 -2.67 -8.08
C GLY A 352 -31.14 -3.23 -7.13
N GLY A 353 -31.26 -2.71 -5.91
CA GLY A 353 -32.19 -3.20 -4.88
C GLY A 353 -31.68 -4.44 -4.11
N TYR A 354 -30.38 -4.76 -4.18
CA TYR A 354 -29.73 -5.87 -3.48
C TYR A 354 -28.52 -5.41 -2.68
N LEU A 355 -28.04 -6.31 -1.81
CA LEU A 355 -26.78 -6.20 -1.09
C LEU A 355 -25.76 -7.17 -1.70
N PHE A 356 -24.53 -6.71 -1.84
CA PHE A 356 -23.40 -7.52 -2.28
C PHE A 356 -22.39 -7.61 -1.14
N ALA A 357 -22.21 -8.81 -0.59
CA ALA A 357 -21.33 -9.09 0.52
C ALA A 357 -20.06 -9.81 0.04
N GLY A 358 -18.91 -9.15 0.17
CA GLY A 358 -17.59 -9.68 -0.12
C GLY A 358 -16.96 -10.29 1.13
N TYR A 359 -16.51 -11.52 1.05
CA TYR A 359 -15.85 -12.25 2.13
C TYR A 359 -14.43 -12.63 1.74
N LEU A 360 -13.57 -12.74 2.74
CA LEU A 360 -12.29 -13.44 2.60
C LEU A 360 -12.40 -14.88 3.09
N LYS A 361 -12.02 -15.80 2.22
CA LYS A 361 -11.80 -17.20 2.53
C LYS A 361 -10.36 -17.56 2.16
N ASP A 362 -9.54 -17.84 3.17
CA ASP A 362 -8.12 -18.13 2.99
C ASP A 362 -7.44 -17.07 2.08
N ALA A 363 -7.65 -15.79 2.43
CA ALA A 363 -7.16 -14.61 1.70
C ALA A 363 -7.63 -14.47 0.24
N SER A 364 -8.69 -15.17 -0.19
CA SER A 364 -9.30 -15.06 -1.52
C SER A 364 -10.74 -14.58 -1.45
N THR A 365 -11.19 -13.84 -2.45
CA THR A 365 -12.53 -13.23 -2.45
C THR A 365 -13.63 -14.25 -2.74
N LYS A 366 -14.70 -14.19 -1.94
CA LYS A 366 -16.01 -14.80 -2.18
C LYS A 366 -17.08 -13.73 -2.15
N VAL A 367 -18.03 -13.74 -3.06
CA VAL A 367 -19.07 -12.72 -3.14
C VAL A 367 -20.45 -13.34 -3.16
N TYR A 368 -21.36 -12.75 -2.40
CA TYR A 368 -22.75 -13.19 -2.30
C TYR A 368 -23.71 -12.02 -2.50
N GLN A 369 -24.81 -12.28 -3.24
CA GLN A 369 -25.92 -11.35 -3.41
C GLN A 369 -27.03 -11.70 -2.42
N TYR A 370 -27.50 -10.68 -1.68
CA TYR A 370 -28.59 -10.81 -0.68
C TYR A 370 -29.70 -9.80 -0.96
N THR A 371 -30.92 -10.10 -0.50
CA THR A 371 -31.96 -9.08 -0.37
C THR A 371 -31.67 -8.16 0.83
N TYR A 372 -32.36 -7.04 0.93
CA TYR A 372 -32.23 -6.12 2.09
C TYR A 372 -32.70 -6.74 3.42
N GLU A 373 -33.52 -7.82 3.35
CA GLU A 373 -33.95 -8.61 4.53
C GLU A 373 -32.91 -9.66 4.95
N GLY A 374 -31.80 -9.79 4.21
CA GLY A 374 -30.72 -10.72 4.51
C GLY A 374 -30.92 -12.13 3.91
N LYS A 375 -31.90 -12.33 3.01
CA LYS A 375 -32.07 -13.60 2.31
C LYS A 375 -31.01 -13.75 1.25
N LEU A 376 -30.23 -14.84 1.28
CA LEU A 376 -29.26 -15.18 0.25
C LEU A 376 -29.98 -15.43 -1.08
N VAL A 377 -29.59 -14.70 -2.12
CA VAL A 377 -30.07 -14.87 -3.49
C VAL A 377 -29.17 -15.85 -4.23
N ARG A 378 -27.85 -15.60 -4.24
CA ARG A 378 -26.86 -16.45 -4.92
C ARG A 378 -25.41 -16.15 -4.49
N GLU A 379 -24.50 -17.07 -4.77
CA GLU A 379 -23.07 -16.84 -4.84
C GLU A 379 -22.70 -16.33 -6.24
N ILE A 380 -21.89 -15.26 -6.29
CA ILE A 380 -21.32 -14.79 -7.55
C ILE A 380 -19.98 -15.50 -7.74
N LYS A 381 -19.92 -16.40 -8.71
CA LYS A 381 -18.72 -17.18 -8.97
C LYS A 381 -17.67 -16.33 -9.67
N VAL A 382 -16.48 -16.31 -9.10
CA VAL A 382 -15.28 -15.66 -9.66
C VAL A 382 -14.36 -16.69 -10.31
N PRO A 383 -13.44 -16.31 -11.22
CA PRO A 383 -12.65 -17.27 -12.02
C PRO A 383 -11.78 -18.26 -11.25
N GLY A 384 -11.42 -17.98 -9.98
CA GLY A 384 -10.57 -18.89 -9.20
C GLY A 384 -10.04 -18.26 -7.91
N ILE A 385 -8.88 -18.73 -7.44
CA ILE A 385 -8.15 -18.12 -6.32
C ILE A 385 -7.67 -16.74 -6.77
N GLY A 386 -8.19 -15.69 -6.13
CA GLY A 386 -7.90 -14.32 -6.54
C GLY A 386 -8.66 -13.29 -5.73
N THR A 387 -8.50 -12.05 -6.14
CA THR A 387 -9.24 -10.89 -5.64
C THR A 387 -10.26 -10.44 -6.67
N ALA A 388 -11.49 -10.23 -6.23
CA ALA A 388 -12.55 -9.65 -7.04
C ALA A 388 -13.12 -8.42 -6.32
N GLU A 389 -13.25 -7.30 -7.03
CA GLU A 389 -13.70 -6.01 -6.49
C GLU A 389 -14.57 -5.25 -7.49
N GLY A 390 -15.33 -4.25 -7.00
CA GLY A 390 -16.21 -3.43 -7.82
C GLY A 390 -17.66 -3.93 -7.82
N PHE A 391 -18.06 -4.75 -6.86
CA PHE A 391 -19.45 -5.19 -6.70
C PHE A 391 -20.31 -4.08 -6.09
N GLY A 392 -21.45 -3.81 -6.72
CA GLY A 392 -22.40 -2.79 -6.29
C GLY A 392 -22.54 -1.64 -7.28
N GLY A 393 -23.40 -0.71 -6.94
CA GLY A 393 -23.79 0.45 -7.74
C GLY A 393 -24.93 1.20 -7.07
N LYS A 394 -25.60 2.08 -7.81
CA LYS A 394 -26.79 2.80 -7.33
C LYS A 394 -27.98 1.85 -7.18
N LYS A 395 -28.91 2.17 -6.29
CA LYS A 395 -30.14 1.36 -6.05
C LYS A 395 -30.96 1.09 -7.34
N LYS A 396 -30.84 1.94 -8.34
CA LYS A 396 -31.58 1.82 -9.62
C LYS A 396 -30.76 1.13 -10.73
N ASP A 397 -29.52 0.78 -10.48
CA ASP A 397 -28.68 0.14 -11.50
C ASP A 397 -29.14 -1.27 -11.80
N LYS A 398 -29.04 -1.67 -13.07
CA LYS A 398 -29.35 -3.03 -13.52
C LYS A 398 -28.11 -3.90 -13.70
N GLU A 399 -26.96 -3.27 -13.73
CA GLU A 399 -25.66 -3.88 -13.97
C GLU A 399 -24.56 -3.12 -13.26
N PHE A 400 -23.44 -3.80 -13.05
CA PHE A 400 -22.17 -3.19 -12.67
C PHE A 400 -21.01 -3.96 -13.30
N PHE A 401 -19.80 -3.41 -13.14
CA PHE A 401 -18.59 -4.04 -13.63
C PHE A 401 -17.68 -4.35 -12.43
N TYR A 402 -17.18 -5.57 -12.39
CA TYR A 402 -16.19 -5.97 -11.40
C TYR A 402 -14.90 -6.43 -12.06
N MET A 403 -13.79 -6.28 -11.36
CA MET A 403 -12.48 -6.74 -11.80
C MET A 403 -12.09 -7.98 -11.02
N PHE A 404 -11.50 -8.95 -11.71
CA PHE A 404 -10.84 -10.10 -11.08
C PHE A 404 -9.37 -10.12 -11.44
N THR A 405 -8.53 -10.43 -10.46
CA THR A 405 -7.07 -10.58 -10.61
C THR A 405 -6.52 -11.65 -9.67
N SER A 406 -5.34 -12.20 -9.99
CA SER A 406 -4.57 -13.00 -9.05
C SER A 406 -3.07 -12.73 -9.25
N PHE A 407 -2.19 -13.38 -8.49
CA PHE A 407 -0.74 -13.23 -8.68
C PHE A 407 -0.25 -13.56 -10.09
N ILE A 408 -0.93 -14.48 -10.77
CA ILE A 408 -0.61 -14.95 -12.13
C ILE A 408 -1.72 -14.68 -13.15
N TYR A 409 -2.79 -13.99 -12.75
CA TYR A 409 -3.91 -13.67 -13.63
C TYR A 409 -4.05 -12.15 -13.73
N PRO A 410 -3.69 -11.54 -14.88
CA PRO A 410 -3.77 -10.10 -15.06
C PRO A 410 -5.20 -9.57 -14.90
N PRO A 411 -5.38 -8.31 -14.45
CA PRO A 411 -6.68 -7.71 -14.21
C PRO A 411 -7.63 -7.86 -15.40
N THR A 412 -8.79 -8.48 -15.16
CA THR A 412 -9.80 -8.77 -16.17
C THR A 412 -11.14 -8.27 -15.69
N ILE A 413 -11.87 -7.54 -16.54
CA ILE A 413 -13.12 -6.86 -16.19
C ILE A 413 -14.30 -7.71 -16.69
N PHE A 414 -15.27 -7.92 -15.81
CA PHE A 414 -16.51 -8.61 -16.06
C PHE A 414 -17.69 -7.65 -15.89
N ARG A 415 -18.72 -7.83 -16.70
CA ARG A 415 -20.02 -7.17 -16.57
C ARG A 415 -20.96 -8.12 -15.84
N TYR A 416 -21.65 -7.65 -14.84
CA TYR A 416 -22.62 -8.44 -14.05
C TYR A 416 -24.01 -7.86 -14.21
N ASP A 417 -24.94 -8.72 -14.65
CA ASP A 417 -26.36 -8.41 -14.68
C ASP A 417 -26.98 -8.77 -13.33
N ILE A 418 -27.54 -7.78 -12.64
CA ILE A 418 -27.97 -7.91 -11.24
C ILE A 418 -29.19 -8.82 -11.12
N GLU A 419 -30.12 -8.77 -12.08
CA GLU A 419 -31.37 -9.54 -12.04
C GLU A 419 -31.11 -11.03 -12.34
N THR A 420 -30.42 -11.29 -13.42
CA THR A 420 -30.16 -12.67 -13.88
C THR A 420 -29.01 -13.34 -13.14
N GLY A 421 -28.08 -12.55 -12.59
CA GLY A 421 -26.85 -13.03 -11.95
C GLY A 421 -25.78 -13.50 -12.93
N LYS A 422 -25.91 -13.14 -14.20
CA LYS A 422 -24.96 -13.52 -15.24
C LYS A 422 -23.73 -12.63 -15.20
N SER A 423 -22.55 -13.24 -15.12
CA SER A 423 -21.26 -12.58 -15.33
C SER A 423 -20.77 -12.83 -16.75
N GLU A 424 -20.43 -11.78 -17.48
CA GLU A 424 -19.88 -11.86 -18.84
C GLU A 424 -18.51 -11.19 -18.87
N LEU A 425 -17.58 -11.80 -19.63
CA LEU A 425 -16.29 -11.16 -19.89
C LEU A 425 -16.52 -9.86 -20.65
N PHE A 426 -16.14 -8.73 -20.03
CA PHE A 426 -16.23 -7.42 -20.67
C PHE A 426 -14.92 -7.00 -21.33
N ARG A 427 -13.80 -7.13 -20.59
CA ARG A 427 -12.48 -6.78 -21.12
C ARG A 427 -11.40 -7.68 -20.54
N LYS A 428 -10.70 -8.40 -21.39
CA LYS A 428 -9.50 -9.17 -21.04
C LYS A 428 -8.28 -8.25 -21.00
N SER A 429 -7.36 -8.51 -20.10
CA SER A 429 -6.06 -7.84 -20.07
C SER A 429 -5.23 -8.19 -21.31
N GLU A 430 -4.47 -7.20 -21.81
CA GLU A 430 -3.52 -7.35 -22.90
C GLU A 430 -2.08 -7.50 -22.41
N ALA A 431 -1.89 -7.80 -21.12
CA ALA A 431 -0.57 -8.01 -20.53
C ALA A 431 0.20 -9.10 -21.28
N LYS A 432 1.47 -8.81 -21.57
CA LYS A 432 2.40 -9.74 -22.23
C LYS A 432 2.92 -10.80 -21.26
N PHE A 433 2.00 -11.51 -20.62
CA PHE A 433 2.23 -12.55 -19.62
C PHE A 433 1.29 -13.72 -19.88
N ASP A 434 1.83 -14.93 -20.05
CA ASP A 434 1.03 -16.13 -20.25
C ASP A 434 0.76 -16.85 -18.91
N PRO A 435 -0.45 -16.72 -18.35
CA PRO A 435 -0.82 -17.36 -17.09
C PRO A 435 -0.68 -18.89 -17.10
N SER A 436 -0.82 -19.51 -18.28
CA SER A 436 -0.81 -20.98 -18.42
C SER A 436 0.54 -21.62 -18.06
N LEU A 437 1.61 -20.84 -18.10
CA LEU A 437 2.99 -21.26 -17.76
C LEU A 437 3.27 -21.25 -16.27
N TYR A 438 2.38 -20.69 -15.46
CA TYR A 438 2.60 -20.49 -14.02
C TYR A 438 1.53 -21.19 -13.20
N GLU A 439 1.79 -21.34 -11.92
CA GLU A 439 0.84 -21.82 -10.94
C GLU A 439 0.92 -21.02 -9.64
N THR A 440 -0.21 -20.89 -8.97
CA THR A 440 -0.34 -20.38 -7.62
C THR A 440 -0.71 -21.54 -6.70
N LYS A 441 0.07 -21.76 -5.67
CA LYS A 441 -0.21 -22.75 -4.63
C LYS A 441 -0.31 -22.05 -3.28
N GLN A 442 -1.36 -22.31 -2.52
CA GLN A 442 -1.44 -21.92 -1.12
C GLN A 442 -1.04 -23.08 -0.24
N VAL A 443 -0.07 -22.86 0.64
CA VAL A 443 0.38 -23.83 1.64
C VAL A 443 0.29 -23.21 3.03
N PHE A 444 0.39 -24.03 4.06
CA PHE A 444 0.32 -23.59 5.44
C PHE A 444 1.50 -24.18 6.23
N PHE A 445 2.12 -23.33 7.03
CA PHE A 445 3.17 -23.75 7.95
C PHE A 445 2.78 -23.43 9.40
N LYS A 446 3.52 -23.93 10.36
CA LYS A 446 3.37 -23.59 11.78
C LYS A 446 4.35 -22.52 12.16
N SER A 447 3.85 -21.41 12.69
CA SER A 447 4.68 -20.39 13.32
C SER A 447 5.28 -20.92 14.62
N LYS A 448 6.19 -20.17 15.24
CA LYS A 448 6.92 -20.52 16.46
C LYS A 448 6.02 -20.91 17.62
N ASP A 449 4.85 -20.31 17.74
CA ASP A 449 3.84 -20.62 18.76
C ASP A 449 2.85 -21.73 18.34
N GLY A 450 3.07 -22.35 17.18
CA GLY A 450 2.20 -23.39 16.62
C GLY A 450 1.02 -22.87 15.80
N THR A 451 0.84 -21.54 15.69
CA THR A 451 -0.20 -20.94 14.86
C THR A 451 -0.01 -21.33 13.39
N LYS A 452 -1.10 -21.79 12.75
CA LYS A 452 -1.12 -22.15 11.33
C LYS A 452 -1.22 -20.90 10.47
N VAL A 453 -0.17 -20.59 9.69
CA VAL A 453 -0.05 -19.38 8.88
C VAL A 453 -0.04 -19.76 7.40
N PRO A 454 -0.85 -19.10 6.52
CA PRO A 454 -0.84 -19.37 5.09
C PRO A 454 0.27 -18.60 4.37
N VAL A 455 0.77 -19.20 3.29
CA VAL A 455 1.66 -18.56 2.33
C VAL A 455 1.26 -18.94 0.91
N PHE A 456 1.17 -17.96 0.02
CA PHE A 456 1.01 -18.18 -1.41
C PHE A 456 2.37 -18.30 -2.08
N LEU A 457 2.52 -19.31 -2.92
CA LEU A 457 3.71 -19.56 -3.73
C LEU A 457 3.33 -19.44 -5.21
N ASN A 458 4.00 -18.54 -5.92
CA ASN A 458 3.73 -18.24 -7.31
C ASN A 458 5.00 -18.46 -8.12
N TYR A 459 4.97 -19.37 -9.08
CA TYR A 459 6.16 -19.79 -9.82
C TYR A 459 5.81 -20.43 -11.17
N ARG A 460 6.82 -20.58 -12.02
CA ARG A 460 6.69 -21.27 -13.29
C ARG A 460 6.52 -22.78 -13.07
N LYS A 461 5.57 -23.41 -13.77
CA LYS A 461 5.31 -24.85 -13.70
C LYS A 461 6.58 -25.68 -13.97
N GLY A 462 6.69 -26.82 -13.34
CA GLY A 462 7.86 -27.71 -13.45
C GLY A 462 9.00 -27.35 -12.50
N LEU A 463 8.72 -26.60 -11.43
CA LEU A 463 9.70 -26.26 -10.39
C LEU A 463 10.31 -27.51 -9.77
N LYS A 464 11.63 -27.51 -9.60
CA LYS A 464 12.37 -28.57 -8.84
C LYS A 464 12.60 -28.10 -7.41
N LEU A 465 12.27 -28.92 -6.45
CA LEU A 465 12.51 -28.66 -5.02
C LEU A 465 13.92 -29.19 -4.62
N ASP A 466 14.94 -28.44 -4.98
CA ASP A 466 16.36 -28.79 -4.74
C ASP A 466 17.09 -27.77 -3.84
N GLY A 467 16.36 -26.81 -3.28
CA GLY A 467 16.91 -25.75 -2.42
C GLY A 467 17.63 -24.62 -3.18
N ASN A 468 17.63 -24.62 -4.52
CA ASN A 468 18.38 -23.65 -5.32
C ASN A 468 17.53 -22.57 -6.00
N ASN A 469 16.19 -22.61 -5.84
CA ASN A 469 15.36 -21.62 -6.50
C ASN A 469 15.45 -20.27 -5.79
N PRO A 470 15.61 -19.17 -6.54
CA PRO A 470 15.52 -17.84 -5.99
C PRO A 470 14.09 -17.58 -5.48
N VAL A 471 13.97 -17.09 -4.25
CA VAL A 471 12.68 -16.71 -3.63
C VAL A 471 12.70 -15.23 -3.29
N LEU A 472 11.62 -14.52 -3.62
CA LEU A 472 11.26 -13.27 -3.00
C LEU A 472 10.12 -13.55 -2.01
N LEU A 473 10.39 -13.43 -0.73
CA LEU A 473 9.40 -13.52 0.35
C LEU A 473 8.87 -12.13 0.66
N TYR A 474 7.56 -11.93 0.52
CA TYR A 474 6.87 -10.66 0.76
C TYR A 474 5.90 -10.78 1.92
N GLY A 475 5.82 -9.76 2.75
CA GLY A 475 4.85 -9.65 3.84
C GLY A 475 4.52 -8.20 4.20
N TYR A 476 3.42 -8.03 4.95
CA TYR A 476 3.00 -6.73 5.48
C TYR A 476 2.75 -6.80 6.99
N GLY A 477 1.72 -7.53 7.44
CA GLY A 477 1.46 -7.92 8.83
C GLY A 477 1.12 -6.77 9.76
N GLY A 478 0.05 -6.03 9.50
CA GLY A 478 -0.45 -4.98 10.39
C GLY A 478 -1.66 -4.23 9.83
N PHE A 479 -2.23 -3.35 10.66
CA PHE A 479 -3.27 -2.41 10.30
C PHE A 479 -4.56 -3.04 9.76
N ASN A 480 -4.84 -4.30 10.13
CA ASN A 480 -6.02 -5.01 9.63
C ASN A 480 -6.06 -5.11 8.08
N ILE A 481 -4.87 -5.06 7.42
CA ILE A 481 -4.76 -5.12 5.95
C ILE A 481 -4.40 -6.53 5.51
N PRO A 482 -5.28 -7.23 4.77
CA PRO A 482 -5.01 -8.57 4.28
C PRO A 482 -4.12 -8.53 3.04
N MET A 483 -3.22 -9.49 2.89
CA MET A 483 -2.45 -9.69 1.67
C MET A 483 -3.21 -10.61 0.72
N THR A 484 -3.99 -10.03 -0.17
CA THR A 484 -4.80 -10.77 -1.16
C THR A 484 -4.08 -10.91 -2.50
N PRO A 485 -4.41 -11.94 -3.31
CA PRO A 485 -3.79 -12.14 -4.60
C PRO A 485 -4.01 -10.98 -5.57
N GLY A 486 -2.92 -10.42 -6.12
CA GLY A 486 -2.96 -9.34 -7.11
C GLY A 486 -1.84 -9.46 -8.14
N PHE A 487 -2.13 -9.13 -9.39
CA PHE A 487 -1.14 -9.14 -10.46
C PHE A 487 -0.22 -7.91 -10.38
N SER A 488 1.07 -8.15 -10.50
CA SER A 488 2.07 -7.12 -10.62
C SER A 488 3.02 -7.45 -11.77
N VAL A 489 3.15 -6.52 -12.73
CA VAL A 489 4.12 -6.62 -13.83
C VAL A 489 5.54 -6.81 -13.29
N SER A 490 5.89 -6.08 -12.23
CA SER A 490 7.20 -6.17 -11.57
C SER A 490 7.47 -7.57 -11.03
N ASN A 491 6.48 -8.20 -10.35
CA ASN A 491 6.64 -9.56 -9.82
C ASN A 491 6.56 -10.62 -10.94
N ALA A 492 5.78 -10.39 -12.00
CA ALA A 492 5.73 -11.23 -13.19
C ALA A 492 7.11 -11.34 -13.85
N PHE A 493 7.86 -10.23 -13.94
CA PHE A 493 9.25 -10.24 -14.40
C PHE A 493 10.13 -11.19 -13.57
N PHE A 494 10.05 -11.14 -12.24
CA PHE A 494 10.86 -12.02 -11.39
C PHE A 494 10.53 -13.50 -11.60
N MET A 495 9.24 -13.84 -11.72
CA MET A 495 8.79 -15.20 -12.03
C MET A 495 9.25 -15.65 -13.44
N GLU A 496 9.26 -14.74 -14.42
CA GLU A 496 9.80 -15.00 -15.76
C GLU A 496 11.30 -15.35 -15.70
N GLN A 497 12.06 -14.67 -14.85
CA GLN A 497 13.48 -14.98 -14.60
C GLN A 497 13.70 -16.29 -13.82
N GLY A 498 12.63 -16.98 -13.42
CA GLY A 498 12.68 -18.26 -12.72
C GLY A 498 12.65 -18.15 -11.19
N GLY A 499 12.25 -16.99 -10.68
CA GLY A 499 12.04 -16.78 -9.24
C GLY A 499 10.70 -17.30 -8.75
N ILE A 500 10.61 -17.58 -7.46
CA ILE A 500 9.37 -17.87 -6.72
C ILE A 500 8.95 -16.58 -6.01
N TYR A 501 7.76 -16.08 -6.28
CA TYR A 501 7.16 -14.99 -5.53
C TYR A 501 6.28 -15.58 -4.42
N ALA A 502 6.72 -15.46 -3.18
CA ALA A 502 6.04 -15.98 -1.99
C ALA A 502 5.42 -14.84 -1.19
N VAL A 503 4.12 -14.94 -0.85
CA VAL A 503 3.38 -13.93 -0.07
C VAL A 503 2.83 -14.56 1.19
N VAL A 504 3.28 -14.08 2.36
CA VAL A 504 2.85 -14.60 3.66
C VAL A 504 1.68 -13.78 4.18
N ASN A 505 0.62 -14.48 4.60
CA ASN A 505 -0.56 -13.88 5.23
C ASN A 505 -0.33 -13.83 6.76
N LEU A 506 0.38 -12.81 7.20
CA LEU A 506 0.86 -12.64 8.57
C LEU A 506 -0.25 -12.22 9.53
N ARG A 507 -0.14 -12.60 10.80
CA ARG A 507 -0.92 -11.96 11.87
C ARG A 507 -0.72 -10.44 11.83
N GLY A 508 -1.72 -9.70 12.32
CA GLY A 508 -1.79 -8.24 12.15
C GLY A 508 -2.57 -7.81 10.89
N GLY A 509 -2.73 -8.69 9.89
CA GLY A 509 -3.68 -8.52 8.79
C GLY A 509 -5.11 -8.91 9.18
N SER A 510 -6.04 -8.90 8.21
CA SER A 510 -7.45 -9.26 8.44
C SER A 510 -7.88 -10.59 7.81
N GLU A 511 -6.96 -11.42 7.39
CA GLU A 511 -7.25 -12.65 6.67
C GLU A 511 -8.20 -13.60 7.43
N TYR A 512 -8.12 -13.56 8.77
CA TYR A 512 -8.97 -14.33 9.69
C TYR A 512 -9.64 -13.44 10.77
N GLY A 513 -9.95 -12.19 10.40
CA GLY A 513 -10.73 -11.26 11.21
C GLY A 513 -9.96 -10.59 12.34
N GLU A 514 -10.71 -10.04 13.28
CA GLU A 514 -10.20 -9.22 14.38
C GLU A 514 -9.23 -9.97 15.31
N VAL A 515 -9.45 -11.27 15.51
CA VAL A 515 -8.56 -12.09 16.33
C VAL A 515 -7.16 -12.21 15.69
N TRP A 516 -7.11 -12.32 14.36
CA TRP A 516 -5.88 -12.37 13.59
C TRP A 516 -5.14 -11.04 13.61
N HIS A 517 -5.87 -9.93 13.46
CA HIS A 517 -5.34 -8.58 13.56
C HIS A 517 -4.72 -8.33 14.95
N LYS A 518 -5.50 -8.53 16.01
CA LYS A 518 -5.05 -8.28 17.40
C LYS A 518 -3.90 -9.20 17.84
N ALA A 519 -3.72 -10.33 17.20
CA ALA A 519 -2.59 -11.21 17.47
C ALA A 519 -1.25 -10.69 16.91
N GLY A 520 -1.26 -9.60 16.14
CA GLY A 520 -0.07 -8.92 15.59
C GLY A 520 0.08 -7.45 16.02
N MET A 521 -0.66 -6.99 17.03
CA MET A 521 -0.63 -5.60 17.52
C MET A 521 0.11 -5.48 18.85
N LEU A 522 0.56 -4.24 19.16
CA LEU A 522 1.11 -3.85 20.46
C LEU A 522 2.21 -4.83 20.92
N GLU A 523 2.12 -5.34 22.16
CA GLU A 523 3.05 -6.30 22.74
C GLU A 523 3.12 -7.64 21.98
N LYS A 524 2.12 -7.94 21.14
CA LYS A 524 2.08 -9.15 20.30
C LYS A 524 2.72 -8.97 18.93
N LYS A 525 3.27 -7.78 18.63
CA LYS A 525 3.89 -7.48 17.32
C LYS A 525 5.01 -8.46 16.97
N GLN A 526 5.70 -9.04 17.94
CA GLN A 526 6.73 -10.06 17.69
C GLN A 526 6.18 -11.28 16.94
N ASN A 527 4.90 -11.65 17.11
CA ASN A 527 4.27 -12.74 16.36
C ASN A 527 4.34 -12.54 14.85
N VAL A 528 4.27 -11.29 14.38
CA VAL A 528 4.36 -10.95 12.94
C VAL A 528 5.75 -11.30 12.41
N PHE A 529 6.79 -10.98 13.17
CA PHE A 529 8.17 -11.28 12.79
C PHE A 529 8.47 -12.78 12.87
N ASP A 530 7.93 -13.47 13.89
CA ASP A 530 8.04 -14.91 14.06
C ASP A 530 7.30 -15.65 12.92
N ASP A 531 6.13 -15.19 12.49
CA ASP A 531 5.40 -15.73 11.33
C ASP A 531 6.24 -15.60 10.05
N PHE A 532 6.85 -14.42 9.83
CA PHE A 532 7.62 -14.16 8.62
C PHE A 532 8.92 -14.98 8.55
N THR A 533 9.65 -15.05 9.66
CA THR A 533 10.87 -15.87 9.74
C THR A 533 10.54 -17.37 9.72
N GLY A 534 9.42 -17.79 10.31
CA GLY A 534 8.91 -19.14 10.21
C GLY A 534 8.54 -19.56 8.79
N ALA A 535 8.00 -18.61 7.98
CA ALA A 535 7.77 -18.86 6.56
C ALA A 535 9.10 -19.09 5.80
N ALA A 536 10.13 -18.32 6.13
CA ALA A 536 11.46 -18.50 5.54
C ALA A 536 12.05 -19.88 5.90
N GLU A 537 11.98 -20.28 7.16
CA GLU A 537 12.44 -21.59 7.63
C GLU A 537 11.68 -22.72 6.93
N TYR A 538 10.35 -22.63 6.85
CA TYR A 538 9.52 -23.60 6.13
C TYR A 538 9.93 -23.76 4.66
N LEU A 539 10.17 -22.65 3.95
CA LEU A 539 10.57 -22.70 2.54
C LEU A 539 11.96 -23.31 2.33
N ILE A 540 12.86 -23.16 3.32
CA ILE A 540 14.18 -23.79 3.31
C ILE A 540 14.05 -25.30 3.59
N GLU A 541 13.30 -25.68 4.62
CA GLU A 541 13.08 -27.07 5.03
C GLU A 541 12.43 -27.90 3.92
N GLU A 542 11.41 -27.33 3.26
CA GLU A 542 10.70 -27.94 2.13
C GLU A 542 11.48 -27.85 0.80
N LYS A 543 12.73 -27.39 0.82
CA LYS A 543 13.63 -27.29 -0.32
C LYS A 543 13.12 -26.42 -1.48
N TYR A 544 12.22 -25.47 -1.20
CA TYR A 544 11.88 -24.45 -2.17
C TYR A 544 13.08 -23.56 -2.46
N THR A 545 13.92 -23.28 -1.45
CA THR A 545 15.06 -22.37 -1.53
C THR A 545 16.12 -22.68 -0.47
N SER A 546 17.12 -21.80 -0.36
CA SER A 546 18.11 -21.77 0.73
C SER A 546 18.36 -20.32 1.15
N PRO A 547 19.00 -20.07 2.31
CA PRO A 547 19.36 -18.71 2.74
C PRO A 547 20.12 -17.92 1.66
N ALA A 548 21.00 -18.57 0.90
CA ALA A 548 21.77 -17.97 -0.19
C ALA A 548 20.93 -17.54 -1.40
N LYS A 549 19.67 -17.98 -1.48
CA LYS A 549 18.75 -17.75 -2.59
C LYS A 549 17.47 -17.03 -2.17
N MET A 550 17.39 -16.55 -0.91
CA MET A 550 16.21 -15.87 -0.38
C MET A 550 16.42 -14.38 -0.31
N ALA A 551 15.49 -13.63 -0.92
CA ALA A 551 15.30 -12.19 -0.75
C ALA A 551 14.02 -11.91 0.04
N ILE A 552 14.03 -10.88 0.87
CA ILE A 552 12.84 -10.39 1.60
C ILE A 552 12.50 -8.97 1.19
N ARG A 553 11.19 -8.69 1.07
CA ARG A 553 10.68 -7.38 0.65
C ARG A 553 9.41 -7.02 1.42
N GLY A 554 9.24 -5.75 1.73
CA GLY A 554 8.02 -5.20 2.30
C GLY A 554 8.06 -3.69 2.29
N GLY A 555 6.88 -3.06 2.18
CA GLY A 555 6.75 -1.60 2.16
C GLY A 555 5.99 -1.07 3.38
N SER A 556 6.29 0.16 3.83
CA SER A 556 5.60 0.79 4.97
C SER A 556 5.74 -0.05 6.25
N ASN A 557 4.65 -0.50 6.86
CA ASN A 557 4.70 -1.51 7.93
C ASN A 557 5.44 -2.80 7.49
N GLY A 558 5.36 -3.18 6.22
CA GLY A 558 6.18 -4.26 5.66
C GLY A 558 7.67 -3.91 5.59
N GLY A 559 8.03 -2.63 5.50
CA GLY A 559 9.41 -2.17 5.62
C GLY A 559 9.94 -2.34 7.05
N LEU A 560 9.14 -2.02 8.08
CA LEU A 560 9.41 -2.37 9.48
C LEU A 560 9.63 -3.89 9.62
N LEU A 561 8.74 -4.70 9.04
CA LEU A 561 8.84 -6.16 9.05
C LEU A 561 10.20 -6.64 8.52
N VAL A 562 10.61 -6.14 7.36
CA VAL A 562 11.89 -6.51 6.72
C VAL A 562 13.08 -6.05 7.58
N GLY A 563 13.03 -4.80 8.09
CA GLY A 563 14.06 -4.27 8.97
C GLY A 563 14.22 -5.08 10.26
N ALA A 564 13.11 -5.47 10.90
CA ALA A 564 13.11 -6.30 12.10
C ALA A 564 13.59 -7.74 11.80
N ALA A 565 13.10 -8.36 10.72
CA ALA A 565 13.47 -9.71 10.33
C ALA A 565 14.98 -9.84 10.03
N MET A 566 15.55 -8.91 9.26
CA MET A 566 16.98 -8.90 8.94
C MET A 566 17.86 -8.59 10.15
N ALA A 567 17.35 -7.85 11.15
CA ALA A 567 18.08 -7.58 12.38
C ALA A 567 18.05 -8.75 13.36
N GLN A 568 16.92 -9.50 13.41
CA GLN A 568 16.73 -10.62 14.32
C GLN A 568 17.30 -11.95 13.78
N ARG A 569 17.17 -12.19 12.46
CA ARG A 569 17.53 -13.46 11.80
C ARG A 569 18.27 -13.22 10.47
N PRO A 570 19.40 -12.49 10.50
CA PRO A 570 20.14 -12.13 9.30
C PRO A 570 20.62 -13.33 8.48
N GLU A 571 20.86 -14.46 9.13
CA GLU A 571 21.37 -15.70 8.50
C GLU A 571 20.36 -16.38 7.55
N LEU A 572 19.09 -16.04 7.63
CA LEU A 572 18.05 -16.61 6.76
C LEU A 572 17.99 -15.97 5.38
N PHE A 573 18.61 -14.80 5.19
CA PHE A 573 18.38 -13.96 4.02
C PHE A 573 19.67 -13.55 3.33
N LYS A 574 19.68 -13.62 2.00
CA LYS A 574 20.78 -13.09 1.19
C LYS A 574 20.57 -11.65 0.78
N VAL A 575 19.32 -11.24 0.57
CA VAL A 575 18.94 -9.89 0.14
C VAL A 575 17.78 -9.37 0.98
N ALA A 576 17.85 -8.09 1.39
CA ALA A 576 16.77 -7.39 2.08
C ALA A 576 16.37 -6.10 1.35
N ILE A 577 15.07 -5.87 1.21
CA ILE A 577 14.49 -4.73 0.48
C ILE A 577 13.43 -4.04 1.35
N PRO A 578 13.85 -3.32 2.41
CA PRO A 578 12.92 -2.52 3.20
C PRO A 578 12.55 -1.24 2.43
N GLN A 579 11.25 -1.05 2.15
CA GLN A 579 10.74 0.08 1.39
C GLN A 579 9.91 1.00 2.27
N VAL A 580 10.17 2.31 2.25
CA VAL A 580 9.43 3.35 2.99
C VAL A 580 9.03 2.92 4.41
N GLY A 581 9.97 2.27 5.13
CA GLY A 581 9.70 1.54 6.37
C GLY A 581 9.73 2.42 7.62
N VAL A 582 8.91 2.06 8.61
CA VAL A 582 8.93 2.66 9.96
C VAL A 582 10.10 2.05 10.75
N MET A 583 11.30 2.60 10.62
CA MET A 583 12.54 2.00 11.15
C MET A 583 12.85 2.42 12.58
N ASP A 584 12.40 3.60 13.00
CA ASP A 584 12.55 4.12 14.35
C ASP A 584 11.23 4.04 15.11
N MET A 585 11.07 2.97 15.88
CA MET A 585 9.83 2.71 16.63
C MET A 585 9.69 3.56 17.87
N LEU A 586 10.72 4.31 18.26
CA LEU A 586 10.64 5.16 19.43
C LEU A 586 10.15 6.57 19.10
N ARG A 587 10.23 6.98 17.84
CA ARG A 587 9.93 8.35 17.43
C ARG A 587 8.88 8.51 16.34
N TYR A 588 8.38 7.43 15.75
CA TYR A 588 7.42 7.49 14.63
C TYR A 588 6.21 8.38 14.93
N HIS A 589 5.71 8.39 16.16
CA HIS A 589 4.55 9.16 16.62
C HIS A 589 4.83 10.68 16.75
N LYS A 590 6.07 11.11 16.52
CA LYS A 590 6.44 12.53 16.54
C LYS A 590 6.15 13.21 15.19
N PHE A 591 5.97 12.47 14.11
CA PHE A 591 5.85 12.97 12.74
C PHE A 591 4.42 12.83 12.19
N THR A 592 4.01 13.77 11.37
CA THR A 592 2.80 13.77 10.52
C THR A 592 1.59 13.12 11.20
N ILE A 593 1.13 11.95 10.71
CA ILE A 593 0.02 11.17 11.27
C ILE A 593 0.51 9.97 12.10
N GLY A 594 1.82 9.86 12.36
CA GLY A 594 2.39 8.71 13.07
C GLY A 594 1.77 8.46 14.45
N TYR A 595 1.28 9.51 15.12
CA TYR A 595 0.56 9.37 16.39
C TYR A 595 -0.65 8.42 16.29
N ALA A 596 -1.31 8.39 15.14
CA ALA A 596 -2.47 7.51 14.89
C ALA A 596 -2.12 6.02 14.86
N TRP A 597 -0.86 5.68 14.64
CA TRP A 597 -0.39 4.29 14.63
C TRP A 597 -0.15 3.75 16.04
N SER A 598 -0.30 4.60 17.07
CA SER A 598 -0.11 4.17 18.47
C SER A 598 -1.14 3.13 18.92
N VAL A 599 -2.30 3.05 18.27
CA VAL A 599 -3.28 1.96 18.50
C VAL A 599 -2.78 0.61 17.97
N GLU A 600 -1.92 0.62 16.96
CA GLU A 600 -1.32 -0.57 16.35
C GLU A 600 -0.01 -0.96 17.02
N PHE A 601 0.86 0.03 17.27
CA PHE A 601 2.23 -0.21 17.73
C PHE A 601 2.45 0.08 19.23
N GLY A 602 1.67 0.97 19.82
CA GLY A 602 1.94 1.55 21.14
C GLY A 602 2.80 2.83 21.04
N SER A 603 3.14 3.43 22.17
CA SER A 603 3.92 4.67 22.24
C SER A 603 5.12 4.53 23.19
N SER A 604 6.28 5.02 22.78
CA SER A 604 7.49 5.09 23.63
C SER A 604 7.33 6.02 24.84
N GLU A 605 6.28 6.84 24.87
CA GLU A 605 5.92 7.70 26.02
C GLU A 605 5.37 6.89 27.22
N LYS A 606 5.00 5.62 27.00
CA LYS A 606 4.53 4.70 28.06
C LYS A 606 5.60 3.64 28.31
N LYS A 607 6.00 3.48 29.58
CA LYS A 607 7.13 2.61 29.96
C LYS A 607 6.98 1.18 29.47
N GLU A 608 5.85 0.56 29.70
CA GLU A 608 5.55 -0.81 29.30
C GLU A 608 5.53 -0.99 27.77
N GLN A 609 5.18 0.07 27.03
CA GLN A 609 5.15 0.04 25.56
C GLN A 609 6.55 0.36 25.00
N PHE A 610 7.33 1.24 25.64
CA PHE A 610 8.70 1.48 25.27
C PHE A 610 9.51 0.17 25.28
N ASP A 611 9.34 -0.67 26.30
CA ASP A 611 10.13 -1.88 26.46
C ASP A 611 9.99 -2.85 25.27
N TYR A 612 8.78 -3.08 24.78
CA TYR A 612 8.61 -3.94 23.61
C TYR A 612 8.93 -3.23 22.29
N LEU A 613 8.66 -1.92 22.15
CA LEU A 613 9.03 -1.16 20.97
C LEU A 613 10.55 -1.14 20.77
N TYR A 614 11.31 -0.88 21.85
CA TYR A 614 12.77 -0.84 21.80
C TYR A 614 13.35 -2.22 21.42
N LYS A 615 12.74 -3.30 21.90
CA LYS A 615 13.17 -4.66 21.66
C LYS A 615 13.14 -5.06 20.18
N TYR A 616 12.18 -4.56 19.39
CA TYR A 616 12.10 -4.89 17.97
C TYR A 616 12.39 -3.74 17.02
N SER A 617 12.61 -2.53 17.49
CA SER A 617 12.89 -1.36 16.63
C SER A 617 14.10 -1.62 15.74
N PRO A 618 13.95 -1.63 14.40
CA PRO A 618 15.05 -1.99 13.49
C PRO A 618 16.29 -1.14 13.67
N LEU A 619 16.14 0.18 13.76
CA LEU A 619 17.22 1.14 13.94
C LEU A 619 18.06 0.83 15.18
N HIS A 620 17.43 0.46 16.29
CA HIS A 620 18.08 0.28 17.60
C HIS A 620 18.66 -1.11 17.82
N ASN A 621 18.34 -2.08 16.94
CA ASN A 621 18.79 -3.47 17.06
C ASN A 621 19.85 -3.88 16.03
N LEU A 622 20.39 -2.92 15.27
CA LEU A 622 21.58 -3.16 14.45
C LEU A 622 22.84 -3.24 15.31
N LYS A 623 23.62 -4.30 15.13
CA LYS A 623 24.80 -4.63 15.95
C LYS A 623 26.05 -4.77 15.10
N GLU A 624 27.19 -4.40 15.65
CA GLU A 624 28.50 -4.67 15.05
C GLU A 624 28.81 -6.17 15.04
N GLY A 625 29.58 -6.61 14.05
CA GLY A 625 30.02 -8.01 13.92
C GLY A 625 28.96 -8.96 13.32
N VAL A 626 27.74 -8.48 13.06
CA VAL A 626 26.68 -9.27 12.43
C VAL A 626 26.82 -9.23 10.90
N GLN A 627 26.63 -10.39 10.26
CA GLN A 627 26.61 -10.50 8.80
C GLN A 627 25.20 -10.22 8.25
N TYR A 628 24.94 -8.94 7.95
CA TYR A 628 23.65 -8.55 7.35
C TYR A 628 23.55 -8.92 5.87
N PRO A 629 22.33 -9.15 5.35
CA PRO A 629 22.10 -9.40 3.94
C PRO A 629 22.49 -8.19 3.08
N ALA A 630 22.73 -8.40 1.79
CA ALA A 630 22.81 -7.31 0.83
C ALA A 630 21.51 -6.50 0.88
N THR A 631 21.60 -5.20 1.17
CA THR A 631 20.42 -4.40 1.48
C THR A 631 20.27 -3.21 0.53
N ILE A 632 19.10 -3.08 -0.09
CA ILE A 632 18.66 -1.88 -0.80
C ILE A 632 17.44 -1.29 -0.08
N ILE A 633 17.64 -0.17 0.58
CA ILE A 633 16.59 0.61 1.23
C ILE A 633 15.98 1.54 0.18
N THR A 634 14.65 1.62 0.06
CA THR A 634 14.01 2.59 -0.82
C THR A 634 13.12 3.55 -0.02
N THR A 635 13.17 4.84 -0.36
CA THR A 635 12.33 5.90 0.21
C THR A 635 12.16 7.04 -0.78
N ALA A 636 11.42 8.08 -0.40
CA ALA A 636 11.16 9.24 -1.26
C ALA A 636 11.18 10.53 -0.44
N ASP A 637 11.59 11.64 -1.09
CA ASP A 637 11.81 12.92 -0.43
C ASP A 637 10.53 13.69 -0.04
N HIS A 638 9.37 13.31 -0.61
CA HIS A 638 8.06 13.89 -0.30
C HIS A 638 7.14 12.88 0.44
N ASP A 639 7.71 11.85 1.05
CA ASP A 639 6.94 10.89 1.85
C ASP A 639 6.53 11.53 3.18
N ASP A 640 5.32 12.12 3.20
CA ASP A 640 4.71 12.74 4.38
C ASP A 640 3.76 11.79 5.13
N ARG A 641 3.80 10.49 4.82
CA ARG A 641 3.16 9.41 5.57
C ARG A 641 4.17 8.75 6.52
N VAL A 642 5.21 8.17 5.97
CA VAL A 642 6.36 7.63 6.70
C VAL A 642 7.57 8.47 6.33
N VAL A 643 7.87 9.49 7.13
CA VAL A 643 8.92 10.45 6.81
C VAL A 643 10.25 9.78 6.45
N PRO A 644 10.99 10.27 5.44
CA PRO A 644 12.19 9.62 4.92
C PRO A 644 13.30 9.48 5.98
N ALA A 645 13.25 10.27 7.05
CA ALA A 645 14.15 10.19 8.20
C ALA A 645 14.29 8.77 8.78
N HIS A 646 13.21 7.97 8.80
CA HIS A 646 13.27 6.57 9.22
C HIS A 646 14.27 5.78 8.40
N SER A 647 14.17 5.88 7.08
CA SER A 647 15.06 5.20 6.13
C SER A 647 16.47 5.77 6.16
N PHE A 648 16.62 7.10 6.30
CA PHE A 648 17.92 7.77 6.38
C PHE A 648 18.72 7.32 7.59
N LYS A 649 18.12 7.37 8.78
CA LYS A 649 18.76 6.97 10.04
C LYS A 649 19.11 5.47 10.02
N PHE A 650 18.22 4.63 9.50
CA PHE A 650 18.46 3.20 9.39
C PHE A 650 19.62 2.89 8.42
N ALA A 651 19.67 3.55 7.26
CA ALA A 651 20.77 3.39 6.30
C ALA A 651 22.10 3.83 6.90
N ALA A 652 22.15 5.01 7.53
CA ALA A 652 23.35 5.53 8.19
C ALA A 652 23.86 4.57 9.28
N ARG A 653 22.95 4.05 10.12
CA ARG A 653 23.30 3.10 11.19
C ARG A 653 23.77 1.75 10.63
N LEU A 654 23.11 1.24 9.61
CA LEU A 654 23.50 -0.04 9.00
C LEU A 654 24.87 0.07 8.34
N GLN A 655 25.15 1.14 7.58
CA GLN A 655 26.46 1.41 6.98
C GLN A 655 27.57 1.63 8.05
N GLU A 656 27.22 2.16 9.22
CA GLU A 656 28.15 2.31 10.34
C GLU A 656 28.58 0.97 10.93
N VAL A 657 27.63 0.10 11.26
CA VAL A 657 27.89 -1.15 12.02
C VAL A 657 28.31 -2.32 11.14
N TYR A 658 27.90 -2.34 9.88
CA TYR A 658 28.22 -3.44 8.98
C TYR A 658 29.56 -3.20 8.27
N LYS A 659 30.48 -4.15 8.45
CA LYS A 659 31.83 -4.11 7.88
C LYS A 659 32.10 -5.26 6.92
N GLY A 660 31.06 -6.03 6.55
CA GLY A 660 31.17 -7.14 5.62
C GLY A 660 31.15 -6.69 4.15
N GLU A 661 31.08 -7.67 3.24
CA GLU A 661 31.17 -7.46 1.78
C GLU A 661 29.82 -7.19 1.10
N ASN A 662 28.69 -7.49 1.76
CA ASN A 662 27.38 -7.26 1.16
C ASN A 662 27.11 -5.75 1.01
N PRO A 663 26.59 -5.26 -0.13
CA PRO A 663 26.27 -3.86 -0.30
C PRO A 663 25.12 -3.41 0.59
N VAL A 664 25.22 -2.20 1.15
CA VAL A 664 24.17 -1.49 1.87
C VAL A 664 23.94 -0.14 1.21
N ILE A 665 22.93 -0.08 0.36
CA ILE A 665 22.63 1.13 -0.42
C ILE A 665 21.24 1.66 -0.08
N ILE A 666 21.05 2.96 -0.27
CA ILE A 666 19.76 3.63 -0.13
C ILE A 666 19.42 4.36 -1.43
N ARG A 667 18.24 4.05 -1.99
CA ARG A 667 17.67 4.71 -3.16
C ARG A 667 16.59 5.68 -2.71
N ILE A 668 16.86 6.97 -2.87
CA ILE A 668 15.97 8.05 -2.47
C ILE A 668 15.39 8.67 -3.72
N GLU A 669 14.09 8.45 -3.96
CA GLU A 669 13.38 9.02 -5.10
C GLU A 669 13.07 10.49 -4.85
N SER A 670 13.39 11.36 -5.82
CA SER A 670 13.03 12.77 -5.75
C SER A 670 11.62 13.01 -6.28
N LYS A 671 10.92 14.03 -5.75
CA LYS A 671 9.54 14.36 -6.15
C LYS A 671 8.64 13.12 -6.17
N ALA A 672 8.65 12.35 -5.11
CA ALA A 672 7.81 11.19 -4.91
C ALA A 672 7.45 11.05 -3.42
N GLY A 673 6.25 10.52 -3.14
CA GLY A 673 5.75 10.26 -1.80
C GLY A 673 5.75 8.78 -1.44
N HIS A 674 4.80 8.37 -0.60
CA HIS A 674 4.68 7.00 -0.07
C HIS A 674 4.38 5.90 -1.13
N GLY A 675 4.15 6.29 -2.37
CA GLY A 675 3.93 5.39 -3.51
C GLY A 675 2.70 5.70 -4.35
N ALA A 676 1.67 6.34 -3.79
CA ALA A 676 0.50 6.76 -4.56
C ALA A 676 0.89 7.80 -5.63
N GLY A 677 0.28 7.73 -6.82
CA GLY A 677 0.49 8.69 -7.88
C GLY A 677 1.88 8.68 -8.53
N LYS A 678 2.76 7.72 -8.18
CA LYS A 678 4.10 7.62 -8.76
C LYS A 678 4.02 7.44 -10.29
N PRO A 679 4.70 8.27 -11.10
CA PRO A 679 4.75 8.15 -12.55
C PRO A 679 5.23 6.76 -13.02
N VAL A 680 4.68 6.24 -14.12
CA VAL A 680 5.06 4.91 -14.67
C VAL A 680 6.56 4.84 -14.97
N THR A 681 7.17 5.90 -15.49
CA THR A 681 8.61 5.95 -15.73
C THR A 681 9.42 5.73 -14.45
N LYS A 682 9.02 6.34 -13.33
CA LYS A 682 9.67 6.16 -12.01
C LYS A 682 9.41 4.76 -11.43
N GLN A 683 8.22 4.18 -11.65
CA GLN A 683 7.91 2.81 -11.24
C GLN A 683 8.81 1.80 -11.96
N ILE A 684 9.01 1.97 -13.27
CA ILE A 684 9.88 1.09 -14.08
C ILE A 684 11.34 1.22 -13.63
N GLU A 685 11.82 2.45 -13.41
CA GLU A 685 13.20 2.69 -12.96
C GLU A 685 13.48 2.07 -11.59
N GLU A 686 12.57 2.27 -10.62
CA GLU A 686 12.67 1.66 -9.30
C GLU A 686 12.63 0.12 -9.38
N ALA A 687 11.72 -0.44 -10.18
CA ALA A 687 11.65 -1.88 -10.40
C ALA A 687 12.94 -2.43 -11.04
N ALA A 688 13.52 -1.71 -12.00
CA ALA A 688 14.78 -2.09 -12.62
C ALA A 688 15.94 -2.09 -11.62
N ASP A 689 16.01 -1.09 -10.75
CA ASP A 689 17.01 -1.00 -9.68
C ASP A 689 16.88 -2.16 -8.69
N ILE A 690 15.66 -2.38 -8.18
CA ILE A 690 15.38 -3.44 -7.21
C ILE A 690 15.66 -4.82 -7.78
N TRP A 691 15.18 -5.12 -8.99
CA TRP A 691 15.38 -6.44 -9.57
C TRP A 691 16.82 -6.70 -10.00
N SER A 692 17.51 -5.69 -10.53
CA SER A 692 18.92 -5.83 -10.86
C SER A 692 19.76 -6.09 -9.60
N PHE A 693 19.53 -5.34 -8.53
CA PHE A 693 20.15 -5.54 -7.23
C PHE A 693 19.87 -6.94 -6.68
N THR A 694 18.61 -7.34 -6.68
CA THR A 694 18.16 -8.63 -6.13
C THR A 694 18.78 -9.79 -6.91
N MET A 695 18.64 -9.79 -8.22
CA MET A 695 19.16 -10.86 -9.07
C MET A 695 20.69 -10.98 -8.99
N TYR A 696 21.39 -9.85 -8.97
CA TYR A 696 22.86 -9.82 -8.88
C TYR A 696 23.36 -10.43 -7.57
N ASN A 697 22.79 -10.03 -6.44
CA ASN A 697 23.18 -10.53 -5.12
C ASN A 697 22.70 -11.98 -4.84
N LEU A 698 21.61 -12.44 -5.47
CA LEU A 698 21.18 -13.85 -5.46
C LEU A 698 21.98 -14.71 -6.47
N LYS A 699 22.91 -14.12 -7.23
CA LYS A 699 23.66 -14.80 -8.31
C LYS A 699 22.73 -15.42 -9.35
N MET A 700 21.70 -14.67 -9.78
CA MET A 700 20.80 -15.03 -10.86
C MET A 700 21.32 -14.44 -12.17
N PRO A 701 21.48 -15.23 -13.24
CA PRO A 701 21.77 -14.68 -14.55
C PRO A 701 20.50 -14.05 -15.14
N PHE A 702 20.65 -13.01 -15.95
CA PHE A 702 19.55 -12.50 -16.76
C PHE A 702 19.25 -13.48 -17.90
N LYS A 703 17.97 -13.81 -18.09
CA LYS A 703 17.48 -14.63 -19.21
C LYS A 703 16.73 -13.71 -20.18
N ASP A 704 17.12 -13.70 -21.43
CA ASP A 704 16.36 -13.05 -22.50
C ASP A 704 15.13 -13.88 -22.91
N GLN A 705 14.29 -13.34 -23.79
CA GLN A 705 13.08 -14.03 -24.25
C GLN A 705 13.34 -15.34 -25.01
N SER A 706 14.52 -15.50 -25.60
CA SER A 706 14.95 -16.72 -26.29
C SER A 706 15.49 -17.80 -25.33
N GLY A 707 15.55 -17.50 -24.04
CA GLY A 707 16.10 -18.38 -23.01
C GLY A 707 17.63 -18.38 -22.94
N ASN A 708 18.30 -17.52 -23.73
CA ASN A 708 19.75 -17.35 -23.64
C ASN A 708 20.13 -16.67 -22.33
N THR A 709 21.12 -17.24 -21.65
CA THR A 709 21.63 -16.72 -20.37
C THR A 709 22.84 -15.81 -20.62
N GLN A 710 22.69 -14.51 -20.28
CA GLN A 710 23.80 -13.57 -20.24
C GLN A 710 24.34 -13.44 -18.80
N GLY A 711 25.65 -13.36 -18.65
CA GLY A 711 26.30 -13.14 -17.36
C GLY A 711 26.90 -14.35 -16.68
N LYS A 712 26.81 -15.56 -17.25
CA LYS A 712 27.46 -16.76 -16.67
C LYS A 712 28.99 -16.69 -16.70
N GLU A 713 29.59 -16.02 -17.67
CA GLU A 713 31.04 -15.97 -17.78
C GLU A 713 31.73 -15.07 -16.74
N LYS A 714 31.07 -14.01 -16.28
CA LYS A 714 31.61 -13.11 -15.25
C LYS A 714 31.33 -13.56 -13.78
N LEU A 715 30.45 -14.54 -13.58
CA LEU A 715 30.11 -15.06 -12.26
C LEU A 715 31.00 -16.25 -11.80
N LYS A 716 31.88 -16.79 -12.71
CA LYS A 716 32.81 -17.89 -12.37
C LYS A 716 34.11 -17.43 -11.72
N GLY A 717 34.30 -16.14 -11.49
CA GLY A 717 35.52 -15.55 -10.95
C GLY A 717 35.39 -14.87 -9.60
N PHE A 718 34.48 -15.34 -8.73
CA PHE A 718 34.34 -14.83 -7.35
C PHE A 718 34.28 -15.98 -6.35
#